data_709691f565c5b8691de83920b069f111
#
_entry.id   709691f565c5b8691de83920b069f111
#
_cell.length_a   1.000
_cell.length_b   1.000
_cell.length_c   1.000
_cell.angle_alpha   90.00
_cell.angle_beta   90.00
_cell.angle_gamma   90.00
#
_symmetry.space_group_name_H-M   'P 1'
#
loop_
_entity.id
_entity.type
_entity.pdbx_description
1 polymer ?
#
loop_
_entity_poly.entity_id
_entity_poly.type
_entity_poly.pdbx_seq_one_letter_code
_entity_poly.pdbx_strand_id
1 'polypeptide(L)'
;MWYKNSYRRHLLDMHINDWGEGVFLRDFSPESYVENLKRANVKSAMIYLQSHVGFCHYPSKSGHTHPAFLENPDAMKRLTDLCHQNGIDVTAYYSINYNNIEAEAHPDWMIAPMKGDAELEFGGGRYGLCCPNNPDYRKFVKTQIKEMLEYADFDGLFFDMPFWRYPCHCKHCTEKWKAVYGTKMPNERGTKEWDNYIALKEIWTGEYAKEYYDYAKSIRPDLVIYYNYACVMLPADEFISSEILNDSQDFASGDLYRGFLTQSFTCKYFDAVTKNKPFEYMTGRCDPGLACHTVTKSDDKLKLAAFLTVAHHGANFFIDAIDPKGTMDSRFYDKLGEIYRQTEKYEPYMGSGELIADVGVYYCIEGRGMNEKSEFATYNATFSVSENLIRKKIPFGVFSQRTASQISKYKALIMSNPRFTNDNTLSELKKYVENGGILYFSGGDDQKLLKEFLNTEVTGYTHSAYTYLAPKPDYEELLGGFNAEYPLACQSKLPFVSDVENMEILATITLPYIKKDDPDTFASIHSNPPGTPTENAGIVIRNYGKGKVIWSAFGMEAKTIKCYREILINILKYAGLGKPTVTAKASPNVEIIAFKNPNSITLSAVYITDAEDTEIQSPFEVRVKADNVKSVTLLPLGEEMSFTQKDGYVTFKTKPLNIFDMYKLEV
;
A
#
# COMPACT_ATOMS: atom_id res chain seq x y z
N MET A 1 18.50 18.11 -3.03
CA MET A 1 18.08 16.77 -3.48
C MET A 1 16.92 16.97 -4.45
N TRP A 2 17.10 16.51 -5.66
CA TRP A 2 16.21 16.69 -6.81
C TRP A 2 14.76 16.28 -6.55
N TYR A 3 14.53 15.14 -5.91
CA TYR A 3 13.20 14.57 -5.72
C TYR A 3 12.21 15.46 -4.95
N LYS A 4 12.71 16.41 -4.15
CA LYS A 4 11.86 17.31 -3.34
C LYS A 4 11.01 18.25 -4.18
N ASN A 5 11.45 18.54 -5.41
CA ASN A 5 10.80 19.48 -6.33
C ASN A 5 10.40 18.83 -7.67
N SER A 6 10.59 17.51 -7.80
CA SER A 6 10.28 16.76 -9.02
C SER A 6 9.03 15.89 -8.79
N TYR A 7 7.85 16.49 -9.01
CA TYR A 7 6.56 15.81 -8.81
C TYR A 7 6.03 15.09 -10.05
N ARG A 8 6.60 15.34 -11.24
CA ARG A 8 6.15 14.81 -12.54
C ARG A 8 7.22 13.90 -13.10
N ARG A 9 7.02 12.60 -12.94
CA ARG A 9 8.03 11.58 -13.21
C ARG A 9 7.55 10.60 -14.28
N HIS A 10 8.50 9.97 -14.97
CA HIS A 10 8.20 9.07 -16.08
C HIS A 10 9.20 7.93 -16.21
N LEU A 11 8.71 6.74 -16.58
CA LEU A 11 9.50 5.58 -16.99
C LEU A 11 9.03 5.12 -18.37
N LEU A 12 9.97 4.85 -19.24
CA LEU A 12 9.75 4.08 -20.46
C LEU A 12 10.16 2.64 -20.17
N ASP A 13 9.18 1.72 -20.12
CA ASP A 13 9.44 0.29 -19.86
C ASP A 13 10.16 -0.33 -21.05
N MET A 14 11.36 -0.84 -20.82
CA MET A 14 12.26 -1.40 -21.83
C MET A 14 12.65 -2.84 -21.51
N HIS A 15 11.73 -3.68 -21.02
CA HIS A 15 11.96 -5.12 -20.84
C HIS A 15 11.95 -5.87 -22.16
N ILE A 16 12.74 -5.43 -23.11
CA ILE A 16 12.82 -6.00 -24.45
C ILE A 16 14.02 -6.93 -24.54
N ASN A 17 13.75 -8.17 -24.95
CA ASN A 17 14.77 -9.18 -25.25
C ASN A 17 15.32 -8.97 -26.67
N ASP A 18 16.30 -9.77 -27.06
CA ASP A 18 16.81 -9.82 -28.43
C ASP A 18 16.87 -11.27 -28.92
N TRP A 19 15.77 -11.77 -29.47
CA TRP A 19 15.71 -13.08 -30.16
C TRP A 19 15.39 -12.96 -31.65
N GLY A 20 15.22 -11.75 -32.13
CA GLY A 20 14.77 -11.44 -33.50
C GLY A 20 15.88 -11.00 -34.44
N GLU A 21 17.06 -11.62 -34.40
CA GLU A 21 18.21 -11.29 -35.25
C GLU A 21 18.68 -9.82 -35.13
N GLY A 22 18.59 -9.26 -33.92
CA GLY A 22 19.15 -7.95 -33.61
C GLY A 22 18.31 -6.76 -34.10
N VAL A 23 17.01 -6.90 -34.29
CA VAL A 23 16.11 -5.77 -34.68
C VAL A 23 15.52 -5.02 -33.50
N PHE A 24 15.57 -5.59 -32.30
CA PHE A 24 14.95 -4.97 -31.13
C PHE A 24 15.74 -3.77 -30.62
N LEU A 25 15.01 -2.71 -30.21
CA LEU A 25 15.52 -1.43 -29.70
C LEU A 25 16.47 -0.67 -30.65
N ARG A 26 16.58 -1.06 -31.93
CA ARG A 26 17.50 -0.40 -32.89
C ARG A 26 17.08 1.01 -33.27
N ASP A 27 15.77 1.27 -33.25
CA ASP A 27 15.23 2.60 -33.59
C ASP A 27 15.13 3.51 -32.35
N PHE A 28 15.67 3.06 -31.19
CA PHE A 28 15.67 3.88 -29.99
C PHE A 28 16.57 5.11 -30.15
N SER A 29 15.98 6.28 -30.00
CA SER A 29 16.67 7.57 -30.08
C SER A 29 16.55 8.35 -28.79
N PRO A 30 17.68 8.64 -28.10
CA PRO A 30 17.72 9.52 -26.94
C PRO A 30 17.07 10.88 -27.19
N GLU A 31 17.31 11.47 -28.36
CA GLU A 31 16.75 12.76 -28.76
C GLU A 31 15.24 12.71 -28.85
N SER A 32 14.69 11.69 -29.51
CA SER A 32 13.24 11.50 -29.63
C SER A 32 12.60 11.30 -28.27
N TYR A 33 13.25 10.57 -27.36
CA TYR A 33 12.72 10.35 -26.02
C TYR A 33 12.73 11.66 -25.21
N VAL A 34 13.81 12.43 -25.25
CA VAL A 34 13.88 13.72 -24.53
C VAL A 34 12.84 14.72 -25.06
N GLU A 35 12.61 14.78 -26.37
CA GLU A 35 11.56 15.62 -26.94
C GLU A 35 10.16 15.19 -26.46
N ASN A 36 9.91 13.88 -26.31
CA ASN A 36 8.67 13.38 -25.71
C ASN A 36 8.55 13.75 -24.23
N LEU A 37 9.63 13.61 -23.44
CA LEU A 37 9.64 14.03 -22.04
C LEU A 37 9.35 15.52 -21.86
N LYS A 38 9.91 16.37 -22.71
CA LYS A 38 9.62 17.83 -22.74
C LYS A 38 8.16 18.09 -23.10
N ARG A 39 7.65 17.41 -24.13
CA ARG A 39 6.23 17.48 -24.55
C ARG A 39 5.30 17.13 -23.40
N ALA A 40 5.65 16.10 -22.64
CA ALA A 40 4.92 15.65 -21.46
C ALA A 40 5.14 16.51 -20.19
N ASN A 41 5.99 17.55 -20.25
CA ASN A 41 6.33 18.37 -19.07
C ASN A 41 6.90 17.55 -17.89
N VAL A 42 7.69 16.51 -18.19
CA VAL A 42 8.35 15.65 -17.19
C VAL A 42 9.49 16.40 -16.51
N LYS A 43 9.68 16.15 -15.21
CA LYS A 43 10.76 16.71 -14.39
C LYS A 43 11.80 15.70 -13.99
N SER A 44 11.45 14.41 -13.96
CA SER A 44 12.41 13.34 -13.71
C SER A 44 12.07 12.13 -14.57
N ALA A 45 13.07 11.56 -15.21
CA ALA A 45 12.97 10.35 -16.02
C ALA A 45 13.74 9.21 -15.39
N MET A 46 13.13 8.03 -15.32
CA MET A 46 13.82 6.79 -14.99
C MET A 46 14.21 6.09 -16.31
N ILE A 47 15.46 5.69 -16.43
CA ILE A 47 15.98 5.07 -17.63
C ILE A 47 16.58 3.69 -17.34
N TYR A 48 16.37 2.74 -18.23
CA TYR A 48 16.79 1.38 -18.04
C TYR A 48 18.29 1.20 -18.24
N LEU A 49 18.99 0.70 -17.22
CA LEU A 49 20.39 0.25 -17.33
C LEU A 49 20.50 -1.26 -17.34
N GLN A 50 19.55 -1.98 -16.70
CA GLN A 50 19.51 -3.44 -16.75
C GLN A 50 18.07 -3.92 -16.51
N SER A 51 17.57 -4.78 -17.38
CA SER A 51 16.20 -5.29 -17.35
C SER A 51 16.08 -6.65 -16.64
N HIS A 52 14.84 -7.10 -16.35
CA HIS A 52 14.58 -8.44 -15.79
C HIS A 52 15.08 -9.59 -16.66
N VAL A 53 15.18 -9.34 -17.97
CA VAL A 53 15.74 -10.33 -18.91
C VAL A 53 17.22 -10.56 -18.63
N GLY A 54 17.93 -9.54 -18.11
CA GLY A 54 19.35 -9.59 -17.78
C GLY A 54 20.24 -8.79 -18.71
N PHE A 55 19.70 -8.24 -19.81
CA PHE A 55 20.46 -7.36 -20.69
C PHE A 55 20.74 -6.01 -20.06
N CYS A 56 22.00 -5.58 -20.15
CA CYS A 56 22.44 -4.23 -19.83
C CYS A 56 22.26 -3.32 -21.06
N HIS A 57 21.76 -2.10 -20.84
CA HIS A 57 21.59 -1.07 -21.85
C HIS A 57 22.78 -0.08 -21.88
N TYR A 58 23.94 -0.55 -21.47
CA TYR A 58 25.23 0.13 -21.49
C TYR A 58 26.34 -0.92 -21.73
N PRO A 59 27.56 -0.55 -22.14
CA PRO A 59 28.65 -1.49 -22.41
C PRO A 59 29.18 -2.08 -21.08
N SER A 60 28.48 -3.05 -20.52
CA SER A 60 28.87 -3.76 -19.31
C SER A 60 30.06 -4.68 -19.56
N LYS A 61 30.95 -4.76 -18.56
CA LYS A 61 32.08 -5.72 -18.56
C LYS A 61 31.77 -6.95 -17.73
N SER A 62 30.77 -6.89 -16.87
CA SER A 62 30.41 -7.99 -15.96
C SER A 62 29.12 -8.70 -16.36
N GLY A 63 28.21 -8.03 -17.08
CA GLY A 63 26.94 -8.57 -17.55
C GLY A 63 26.86 -8.61 -19.08
N HIS A 64 25.69 -8.93 -19.60
CA HIS A 64 25.42 -9.07 -21.03
C HIS A 64 24.81 -7.79 -21.59
N THR A 65 25.50 -7.11 -22.48
CA THR A 65 24.98 -5.91 -23.14
C THR A 65 24.01 -6.28 -24.24
N HIS A 66 22.86 -5.61 -24.29
CA HIS A 66 21.88 -5.78 -25.37
C HIS A 66 22.50 -5.34 -26.72
N PRO A 67 22.30 -6.09 -27.81
CA PRO A 67 22.92 -5.80 -29.11
C PRO A 67 22.74 -4.38 -29.61
N ALA A 68 21.56 -3.77 -29.45
CA ALA A 68 21.33 -2.38 -29.82
C ALA A 68 22.25 -1.38 -29.10
N PHE A 69 22.69 -1.70 -27.89
CA PHE A 69 23.61 -0.85 -27.10
C PHE A 69 25.08 -1.29 -27.25
N LEU A 70 25.36 -2.39 -27.91
CA LEU A 70 26.72 -2.67 -28.48
C LEU A 70 26.95 -1.79 -29.72
N GLU A 71 25.92 -1.62 -30.56
CA GLU A 71 25.99 -0.75 -31.75
C GLU A 71 26.01 0.72 -31.40
N ASN A 72 25.33 1.11 -30.29
CA ASN A 72 25.27 2.50 -29.80
C ASN A 72 25.60 2.57 -28.29
N PRO A 73 26.88 2.39 -27.92
CA PRO A 73 27.31 2.22 -26.52
C PRO A 73 27.10 3.45 -25.64
N ASP A 74 26.98 4.63 -26.24
CA ASP A 74 26.81 5.91 -25.53
C ASP A 74 25.33 6.35 -25.44
N ALA A 75 24.37 5.55 -25.94
CA ALA A 75 22.97 5.97 -26.04
C ALA A 75 22.38 6.41 -24.69
N MET A 76 22.53 5.64 -23.62
CA MET A 76 21.97 5.97 -22.31
C MET A 76 22.74 7.10 -21.62
N LYS A 77 24.05 7.21 -21.83
CA LYS A 77 24.82 8.38 -21.37
C LYS A 77 24.36 9.65 -22.07
N ARG A 78 24.23 9.60 -23.40
CA ARG A 78 23.69 10.72 -24.18
C ARG A 78 22.28 11.10 -23.76
N LEU A 79 21.43 10.11 -23.48
CA LEU A 79 20.09 10.37 -22.94
C LEU A 79 20.16 11.12 -21.60
N THR A 80 21.05 10.70 -20.71
CA THR A 80 21.26 11.37 -19.40
C THR A 80 21.71 12.82 -19.61
N ASP A 81 22.72 13.03 -20.44
CA ASP A 81 23.25 14.39 -20.73
C ASP A 81 22.18 15.30 -21.33
N LEU A 82 21.36 14.80 -22.27
CA LEU A 82 20.25 15.53 -22.89
C LEU A 82 19.14 15.85 -21.87
N CYS A 83 18.81 14.93 -20.98
CA CYS A 83 17.86 15.18 -19.89
C CYS A 83 18.35 16.34 -19.00
N HIS A 84 19.59 16.28 -18.53
CA HIS A 84 20.19 17.34 -17.69
C HIS A 84 20.22 18.70 -18.40
N GLN A 85 20.59 18.74 -19.69
CA GLN A 85 20.55 19.96 -20.49
C GLN A 85 19.15 20.60 -20.57
N ASN A 86 18.10 19.79 -20.40
CA ASN A 86 16.71 20.25 -20.41
C ASN A 86 16.09 20.36 -18.99
N GLY A 87 16.88 20.26 -17.92
CA GLY A 87 16.45 20.36 -16.52
C GLY A 87 15.56 19.21 -16.07
N ILE A 88 15.81 18.01 -16.59
CA ILE A 88 15.15 16.75 -16.23
C ILE A 88 16.14 15.90 -15.44
N ASP A 89 15.83 15.58 -14.20
CA ASP A 89 16.61 14.68 -13.36
C ASP A 89 16.54 13.24 -13.87
N VAL A 90 17.58 12.43 -13.66
CA VAL A 90 17.66 11.07 -14.21
C VAL A 90 17.93 10.04 -13.15
N THR A 91 17.07 9.02 -13.07
CA THR A 91 17.25 7.84 -12.22
C THR A 91 17.61 6.62 -13.07
N ALA A 92 18.67 5.91 -12.70
CA ALA A 92 19.03 4.65 -13.31
C ALA A 92 18.15 3.52 -12.77
N TYR A 93 17.56 2.72 -13.62
CA TYR A 93 16.78 1.54 -13.30
C TYR A 93 17.66 0.29 -13.33
N TYR A 94 17.56 -0.55 -12.30
CA TYR A 94 18.25 -1.81 -12.19
C TYR A 94 17.37 -2.91 -11.59
N SER A 95 17.24 -4.07 -12.26
CA SER A 95 16.53 -5.23 -11.74
C SER A 95 17.42 -6.04 -10.80
N ILE A 96 17.07 -6.08 -9.52
CA ILE A 96 17.99 -6.51 -8.46
C ILE A 96 18.05 -8.02 -8.23
N ASN A 97 16.89 -8.72 -8.29
CA ASN A 97 16.81 -10.16 -7.99
C ASN A 97 16.43 -11.02 -9.21
N TYR A 98 15.87 -10.38 -10.24
CA TYR A 98 15.40 -11.05 -11.44
C TYR A 98 16.37 -10.79 -12.60
N ASN A 99 16.94 -11.88 -13.11
CA ASN A 99 17.91 -11.84 -14.21
C ASN A 99 17.92 -13.20 -14.92
N ASN A 100 17.24 -13.32 -16.07
CA ASN A 100 17.14 -14.59 -16.78
C ASN A 100 18.49 -15.07 -17.27
N ILE A 101 19.28 -14.17 -17.87
CA ILE A 101 20.58 -14.53 -18.48
C ILE A 101 21.54 -15.06 -17.42
N GLU A 102 21.67 -14.35 -16.30
CA GLU A 102 22.59 -14.78 -15.24
C GLU A 102 22.07 -16.02 -14.49
N ALA A 103 20.75 -16.19 -14.38
CA ALA A 103 20.17 -17.40 -13.80
C ALA A 103 20.44 -18.65 -14.67
N GLU A 104 20.44 -18.50 -16.00
CA GLU A 104 20.79 -19.58 -16.93
C GLU A 104 22.30 -19.85 -16.97
N ALA A 105 23.12 -18.79 -16.95
CA ALA A 105 24.56 -18.90 -16.95
C ALA A 105 25.13 -19.45 -15.64
N HIS A 106 24.47 -19.16 -14.53
CA HIS A 106 24.85 -19.51 -13.15
C HIS A 106 23.71 -20.19 -12.40
N PRO A 107 23.38 -21.47 -12.68
CA PRO A 107 22.30 -22.19 -12.01
C PRO A 107 22.45 -22.26 -10.48
N ASP A 108 23.67 -22.15 -9.97
CA ASP A 108 23.99 -22.10 -8.55
C ASP A 108 23.65 -20.74 -7.89
N TRP A 109 23.39 -19.70 -8.68
CA TRP A 109 22.88 -18.42 -8.19
C TRP A 109 21.37 -18.43 -8.00
N MET A 110 20.66 -19.31 -8.68
CA MET A 110 19.20 -19.38 -8.61
C MET A 110 18.69 -19.73 -7.22
N ILE A 111 17.48 -19.31 -6.92
CA ILE A 111 16.74 -19.85 -5.76
C ILE A 111 16.53 -21.34 -5.97
N ALA A 112 16.49 -22.09 -4.86
CA ALA A 112 16.05 -23.48 -4.83
C ALA A 112 14.66 -23.54 -4.16
N PRO A 113 13.56 -23.39 -4.90
CA PRO A 113 12.21 -23.34 -4.34
C PRO A 113 11.79 -24.70 -3.83
N MET A 114 10.71 -24.74 -3.04
CA MET A 114 10.09 -26.00 -2.63
C MET A 114 9.42 -26.67 -3.84
N LYS A 115 9.31 -28.00 -3.78
CA LYS A 115 8.59 -28.77 -4.81
C LYS A 115 7.15 -28.27 -4.95
N GLY A 116 6.74 -27.90 -6.15
CA GLY A 116 5.43 -27.35 -6.48
C GLY A 116 5.39 -25.82 -6.61
N ASP A 117 6.32 -25.07 -5.98
CA ASP A 117 6.38 -23.62 -6.10
C ASP A 117 7.01 -23.17 -7.44
N ALA A 118 7.98 -23.92 -7.94
CA ALA A 118 8.71 -23.59 -9.17
C ALA A 118 7.89 -23.75 -10.46
N GLU A 119 6.91 -24.63 -10.46
CA GLU A 119 6.09 -24.92 -11.66
C GLU A 119 5.19 -23.74 -12.05
N LEU A 120 4.91 -22.84 -11.11
CA LEU A 120 4.01 -21.70 -11.31
C LEU A 120 4.67 -20.51 -12.04
N GLU A 121 5.98 -20.32 -11.92
CA GLU A 121 6.67 -19.20 -12.58
C GLU A 121 7.62 -19.62 -13.71
N PHE A 122 8.41 -20.64 -13.50
CA PHE A 122 9.35 -21.11 -14.52
C PHE A 122 8.67 -21.84 -15.68
N GLY A 123 7.47 -22.40 -15.46
CA GLY A 123 6.63 -22.96 -16.53
C GLY A 123 6.09 -21.91 -17.52
N GLY A 124 6.08 -20.64 -17.14
CA GLY A 124 5.79 -19.49 -18.01
C GLY A 124 7.04 -18.86 -18.64
N GLY A 125 8.23 -19.30 -18.27
CA GLY A 125 9.52 -18.89 -18.85
C GLY A 125 9.89 -17.41 -18.66
N ARG A 126 9.34 -16.74 -17.62
CA ARG A 126 9.36 -15.29 -17.62
C ARG A 126 10.55 -14.66 -16.90
N TYR A 127 10.93 -15.12 -15.71
CA TYR A 127 12.04 -14.49 -14.97
C TYR A 127 12.84 -15.49 -14.15
N GLY A 128 14.16 -15.54 -14.39
CA GLY A 128 15.09 -16.22 -13.51
C GLY A 128 15.29 -15.43 -12.21
N LEU A 129 15.01 -16.04 -11.06
CA LEU A 129 15.15 -15.42 -9.76
C LEU A 129 16.45 -15.87 -9.10
N CYS A 130 17.41 -14.96 -8.95
CA CYS A 130 18.67 -15.17 -8.26
C CYS A 130 18.50 -15.01 -6.75
N CYS A 131 19.21 -15.86 -5.99
CA CYS A 131 19.14 -15.86 -4.53
C CYS A 131 19.91 -14.68 -3.93
N PRO A 132 19.24 -13.75 -3.21
CA PRO A 132 19.92 -12.62 -2.58
C PRO A 132 20.90 -13.02 -1.47
N ASN A 133 20.87 -14.27 -0.98
CA ASN A 133 21.84 -14.78 -0.02
C ASN A 133 23.11 -15.37 -0.67
N ASN A 134 23.14 -15.51 -2.01
CA ASN A 134 24.33 -16.00 -2.69
C ASN A 134 25.40 -14.89 -2.72
N PRO A 135 26.60 -15.11 -2.16
CA PRO A 135 27.63 -14.08 -2.08
C PRO A 135 28.23 -13.70 -3.44
N ASP A 136 28.27 -14.64 -4.39
CA ASP A 136 28.80 -14.38 -5.73
C ASP A 136 27.81 -13.52 -6.53
N TYR A 137 26.50 -13.79 -6.41
CA TYR A 137 25.47 -12.93 -6.98
C TYR A 137 25.51 -11.53 -6.36
N ARG A 138 25.65 -11.39 -5.03
CA ARG A 138 25.82 -10.07 -4.39
C ARG A 138 27.04 -9.31 -4.92
N LYS A 139 28.14 -10.01 -5.13
CA LYS A 139 29.35 -9.43 -5.72
C LYS A 139 29.09 -8.94 -7.14
N PHE A 140 28.41 -9.75 -7.96
CA PHE A 140 28.00 -9.39 -9.31
C PHE A 140 27.16 -8.10 -9.33
N VAL A 141 26.09 -8.04 -8.52
CA VAL A 141 25.24 -6.85 -8.42
C VAL A 141 26.05 -5.61 -8.02
N LYS A 142 26.94 -5.70 -7.03
CA LYS A 142 27.81 -4.58 -6.65
C LYS A 142 28.76 -4.15 -7.77
N THR A 143 29.25 -5.11 -8.55
CA THR A 143 30.09 -4.79 -9.72
C THR A 143 29.32 -3.99 -10.75
N GLN A 144 28.07 -4.40 -11.06
CA GLN A 144 27.21 -3.68 -11.98
C GLN A 144 26.79 -2.31 -11.46
N ILE A 145 26.48 -2.15 -10.17
CA ILE A 145 26.24 -0.83 -9.56
C ILE A 145 27.42 0.11 -9.82
N LYS A 146 28.64 -0.37 -9.60
CA LYS A 146 29.84 0.42 -9.86
C LYS A 146 29.98 0.79 -11.35
N GLU A 147 29.81 -0.18 -12.24
CA GLU A 147 29.88 0.06 -13.70
C GLU A 147 28.86 1.12 -14.15
N MET A 148 27.61 1.03 -13.69
CA MET A 148 26.57 2.01 -14.02
C MET A 148 26.93 3.41 -13.54
N LEU A 149 27.40 3.55 -12.29
CA LEU A 149 27.75 4.84 -11.71
C LEU A 149 29.02 5.46 -12.33
N GLU A 150 29.90 4.64 -12.92
CA GLU A 150 31.07 5.09 -13.71
C GLU A 150 30.69 5.43 -15.15
N TYR A 151 29.59 4.85 -15.69
CA TYR A 151 29.16 5.04 -17.06
C TYR A 151 28.50 6.40 -17.31
N ALA A 152 27.59 6.86 -16.42
CA ALA A 152 26.91 8.14 -16.57
C ALA A 152 26.59 8.78 -15.21
N ASP A 153 26.27 10.08 -15.24
CA ASP A 153 26.05 10.90 -14.04
C ASP A 153 24.56 10.92 -13.65
N PHE A 154 24.07 9.82 -13.08
CA PHE A 154 22.68 9.71 -12.62
C PHE A 154 22.45 10.46 -11.30
N ASP A 155 21.26 11.04 -11.13
CA ASP A 155 20.79 11.67 -9.89
C ASP A 155 20.23 10.65 -8.88
N GLY A 156 19.78 9.51 -9.38
CA GLY A 156 19.20 8.45 -8.57
C GLY A 156 19.47 7.04 -9.10
N LEU A 157 19.23 6.06 -8.23
CA LEU A 157 19.29 4.64 -8.54
C LEU A 157 18.02 3.97 -8.00
N PHE A 158 17.26 3.35 -8.88
CA PHE A 158 16.05 2.59 -8.55
C PHE A 158 16.34 1.10 -8.67
N PHE A 159 16.08 0.39 -7.58
CA PHE A 159 16.17 -1.05 -7.55
C PHE A 159 14.79 -1.67 -7.73
N ASP A 160 14.54 -2.20 -8.91
CA ASP A 160 13.31 -2.92 -9.19
C ASP A 160 13.41 -4.39 -8.81
N MET A 161 12.25 -5.01 -8.60
CA MET A 161 12.09 -6.42 -8.25
C MET A 161 12.91 -6.84 -7.01
N PRO A 162 12.86 -6.09 -5.90
CA PRO A 162 13.45 -6.54 -4.65
C PRO A 162 12.66 -7.70 -4.02
N PHE A 163 11.74 -8.28 -4.79
CA PHE A 163 10.79 -9.30 -4.38
C PHE A 163 11.47 -10.65 -4.31
N TRP A 164 11.32 -11.29 -3.19
CA TRP A 164 11.79 -12.65 -2.98
C TRP A 164 10.60 -13.60 -2.84
N ARG A 165 9.93 -13.89 -3.96
CA ARG A 165 8.59 -14.49 -4.00
C ARG A 165 8.48 -15.91 -3.46
N TYR A 166 9.55 -16.70 -3.49
CA TYR A 166 9.51 -18.10 -3.09
C TYR A 166 10.44 -18.42 -1.93
N PRO A 167 10.12 -19.45 -1.13
CA PRO A 167 11.10 -20.02 -0.21
C PRO A 167 12.34 -20.49 -0.98
N CYS A 168 13.50 -20.31 -0.41
CA CYS A 168 14.75 -20.71 -1.02
C CYS A 168 15.52 -21.67 -0.11
N HIS A 169 15.69 -22.89 -0.55
CA HIS A 169 16.44 -23.95 0.13
C HIS A 169 17.83 -24.17 -0.47
N CYS A 170 18.41 -23.17 -1.14
CA CYS A 170 19.77 -23.26 -1.62
C CYS A 170 20.78 -23.39 -0.47
N LYS A 171 22.03 -23.77 -0.79
CA LYS A 171 23.10 -23.94 0.19
C LYS A 171 23.22 -22.73 1.14
N HIS A 172 23.24 -21.52 0.59
CA HIS A 172 23.46 -20.31 1.38
C HIS A 172 22.30 -19.98 2.33
N CYS A 173 21.05 -20.16 1.89
CA CYS A 173 19.89 -20.00 2.77
C CYS A 173 19.87 -21.06 3.86
N THR A 174 20.18 -22.31 3.52
CA THR A 174 20.23 -23.41 4.47
C THR A 174 21.33 -23.20 5.53
N GLU A 175 22.50 -22.73 5.13
CA GLU A 175 23.61 -22.40 6.04
C GLU A 175 23.25 -21.23 6.97
N LYS A 176 22.65 -20.16 6.45
CA LYS A 176 22.16 -19.01 7.26
C LYS A 176 21.08 -19.43 8.26
N TRP A 177 20.13 -20.28 7.84
CA TRP A 177 19.13 -20.83 8.75
C TRP A 177 19.77 -21.64 9.87
N LYS A 178 20.66 -22.58 9.50
CA LYS A 178 21.35 -23.43 10.47
C LYS A 178 22.19 -22.63 11.48
N ALA A 179 22.78 -21.54 11.03
CA ALA A 179 23.55 -20.65 11.92
C ALA A 179 22.67 -19.98 13.00
N VAL A 180 21.38 -19.71 12.71
CA VAL A 180 20.46 -19.08 13.66
C VAL A 180 19.76 -20.10 14.54
N TYR A 181 19.22 -21.18 13.95
CA TYR A 181 18.33 -22.14 14.66
C TYR A 181 18.96 -23.49 14.96
N GLY A 182 20.10 -23.83 14.37
CA GLY A 182 20.78 -25.12 14.57
C GLY A 182 20.04 -26.34 13.98
N THR A 183 18.89 -26.14 13.34
CA THR A 183 17.99 -27.18 12.84
C THR A 183 17.98 -27.26 11.32
N LYS A 184 17.28 -28.27 10.76
CA LYS A 184 16.95 -28.31 9.35
C LYS A 184 15.95 -27.22 9.00
N MET A 185 16.11 -26.57 7.86
CA MET A 185 15.22 -25.56 7.34
C MET A 185 13.80 -26.12 7.13
N PRO A 186 12.74 -25.39 7.53
CA PRO A 186 11.36 -25.87 7.43
C PRO A 186 10.93 -26.02 5.97
N ASN A 187 10.11 -27.05 5.71
CA ASN A 187 9.54 -27.34 4.39
C ASN A 187 8.01 -27.53 4.44
N GLU A 188 7.38 -27.14 5.53
CA GLU A 188 5.95 -27.25 5.75
C GLU A 188 5.37 -25.89 6.19
N ARG A 189 4.42 -25.36 5.43
CA ARG A 189 3.72 -24.11 5.73
C ARG A 189 2.77 -24.28 6.93
N GLY A 190 2.53 -23.19 7.66
CA GLY A 190 1.61 -23.17 8.81
C GLY A 190 2.18 -23.75 10.11
N THR A 191 3.49 -24.00 10.17
CA THR A 191 4.20 -24.38 11.40
C THR A 191 4.87 -23.16 12.02
N LYS A 192 5.21 -23.25 13.31
CA LYS A 192 5.97 -22.18 13.98
C LYS A 192 7.36 -21.99 13.37
N GLU A 193 7.97 -23.05 12.92
CA GLU A 193 9.26 -23.01 12.21
C GLU A 193 9.14 -22.27 10.89
N TRP A 194 8.00 -22.41 10.20
CA TRP A 194 7.69 -21.65 9.00
C TRP A 194 7.57 -20.16 9.29
N ASP A 195 6.85 -19.77 10.35
CA ASP A 195 6.74 -18.36 10.75
C ASP A 195 8.12 -17.77 11.09
N ASN A 196 8.98 -18.54 11.74
CA ASN A 196 10.37 -18.15 12.00
C ASN A 196 11.16 -17.97 10.71
N TYR A 197 10.91 -18.81 9.69
CA TYR A 197 11.55 -18.67 8.39
C TYR A 197 11.10 -17.41 7.65
N ILE A 198 9.80 -17.11 7.66
CA ILE A 198 9.27 -15.87 7.10
C ILE A 198 9.94 -14.65 7.78
N ALA A 199 9.98 -14.62 9.10
CA ALA A 199 10.61 -13.53 9.85
C ALA A 199 12.10 -13.38 9.54
N LEU A 200 12.83 -14.49 9.42
CA LEU A 200 14.26 -14.46 9.11
C LEU A 200 14.50 -13.99 7.65
N LYS A 201 13.64 -14.37 6.73
CA LYS A 201 13.71 -13.95 5.34
C LYS A 201 13.51 -12.44 5.20
N GLU A 202 12.62 -11.85 6.01
CA GLU A 202 12.48 -10.40 6.13
C GLU A 202 13.82 -9.74 6.54
N ILE A 203 14.49 -10.28 7.54
CA ILE A 203 15.80 -9.81 7.99
C ILE A 203 16.83 -9.90 6.85
N TRP A 204 16.87 -11.02 6.13
CA TRP A 204 17.76 -11.20 4.98
C TRP A 204 17.47 -10.22 3.84
N THR A 205 16.20 -9.87 3.64
CA THR A 205 15.80 -8.84 2.68
C THR A 205 16.38 -7.48 3.08
N GLY A 206 16.31 -7.11 4.36
CA GLY A 206 16.93 -5.90 4.87
C GLY A 206 18.46 -5.90 4.75
N GLU A 207 19.10 -7.05 4.96
CA GLU A 207 20.56 -7.18 4.84
C GLU A 207 21.07 -6.85 3.43
N TYR A 208 20.51 -7.47 2.38
CA TYR A 208 20.98 -7.19 1.03
C TYR A 208 20.61 -5.79 0.55
N ALA A 209 19.42 -5.32 0.93
CA ALA A 209 19.00 -3.97 0.59
C ALA A 209 19.96 -2.93 1.21
N LYS A 210 20.29 -3.10 2.49
CA LYS A 210 21.25 -2.22 3.16
C LYS A 210 22.66 -2.32 2.55
N GLU A 211 23.11 -3.52 2.21
CA GLU A 211 24.43 -3.72 1.60
C GLU A 211 24.55 -2.95 0.27
N TYR A 212 23.53 -3.01 -0.59
CA TYR A 212 23.54 -2.32 -1.87
C TYR A 212 23.38 -0.81 -1.73
N TYR A 213 22.53 -0.38 -0.79
CA TYR A 213 22.37 1.04 -0.45
C TYR A 213 23.70 1.63 0.04
N ASP A 214 24.33 1.02 1.04
CA ASP A 214 25.59 1.50 1.61
C ASP A 214 26.71 1.48 0.56
N TYR A 215 26.76 0.44 -0.27
CA TYR A 215 27.77 0.34 -1.33
C TYR A 215 27.61 1.44 -2.37
N ALA A 216 26.41 1.69 -2.88
CA ALA A 216 26.17 2.75 -3.84
C ALA A 216 26.46 4.14 -3.22
N LYS A 217 26.05 4.39 -1.96
CA LYS A 217 26.37 5.61 -1.21
C LYS A 217 27.87 5.78 -0.96
N SER A 218 28.63 4.70 -0.83
CA SER A 218 30.10 4.78 -0.68
C SER A 218 30.80 5.26 -1.95
N ILE A 219 30.19 5.03 -3.13
CA ILE A 219 30.69 5.51 -4.42
C ILE A 219 30.21 6.96 -4.66
N ARG A 220 28.92 7.22 -4.43
CA ARG A 220 28.27 8.52 -4.63
C ARG A 220 27.37 8.85 -3.45
N PRO A 221 27.86 9.60 -2.45
CA PRO A 221 27.09 9.92 -1.22
C PRO A 221 25.81 10.71 -1.45
N ASP A 222 25.75 11.50 -2.50
CA ASP A 222 24.61 12.34 -2.91
C ASP A 222 23.54 11.62 -3.73
N LEU A 223 23.87 10.42 -4.25
CA LEU A 223 22.93 9.62 -5.05
C LEU A 223 21.64 9.30 -4.27
N VAL A 224 20.51 9.54 -4.87
CA VAL A 224 19.21 9.17 -4.30
C VAL A 224 18.91 7.71 -4.63
N ILE A 225 18.62 6.89 -3.60
CA ILE A 225 18.42 5.44 -3.77
C ILE A 225 17.04 5.05 -3.25
N TYR A 226 16.31 4.25 -4.03
CA TYR A 226 15.01 3.74 -3.62
C TYR A 226 14.66 2.43 -4.33
N TYR A 227 13.71 1.71 -3.76
CA TYR A 227 13.30 0.37 -4.19
C TYR A 227 11.87 0.37 -4.69
N ASN A 228 11.53 -0.57 -5.57
CA ASN A 228 10.15 -0.87 -5.87
C ASN A 228 9.48 -1.48 -4.64
N TYR A 229 8.73 -0.66 -3.90
CA TYR A 229 8.00 -1.06 -2.72
C TYR A 229 6.52 -1.30 -3.05
N ALA A 230 6.25 -2.24 -3.98
CA ALA A 230 4.90 -2.59 -4.44
C ALA A 230 4.12 -3.46 -3.43
N CYS A 231 4.50 -3.46 -2.16
CA CYS A 231 3.99 -4.34 -1.11
C CYS A 231 2.49 -4.26 -0.84
N VAL A 232 1.84 -3.17 -1.25
CA VAL A 232 0.39 -3.00 -1.06
C VAL A 232 -0.41 -3.69 -2.15
N MET A 233 0.22 -4.11 -3.26
CA MET A 233 -0.49 -4.58 -4.44
C MET A 233 -0.88 -6.03 -4.44
N LEU A 234 -0.09 -6.86 -3.82
CA LEU A 234 -0.21 -8.29 -4.03
C LEU A 234 -0.85 -8.92 -2.80
N PRO A 235 -2.07 -9.49 -2.94
CA PRO A 235 -2.71 -10.18 -1.83
C PRO A 235 -1.92 -11.43 -1.49
N ALA A 236 -1.77 -11.69 -0.19
CA ALA A 236 -1.39 -13.00 0.36
C ALA A 236 -0.17 -13.69 -0.26
N ASP A 237 0.76 -12.97 -0.88
CA ASP A 237 2.02 -13.56 -1.28
C ASP A 237 3.01 -13.45 -0.12
N GLU A 238 3.36 -14.58 0.45
CA GLU A 238 4.22 -14.74 1.63
C GLU A 238 5.57 -14.02 1.49
N PHE A 239 5.93 -13.56 0.27
CA PHE A 239 7.31 -13.27 -0.06
C PHE A 239 7.52 -12.01 -0.89
N ILE A 240 6.57 -11.08 -0.94
CA ILE A 240 6.67 -10.02 -1.93
C ILE A 240 7.59 -8.89 -1.53
N SER A 241 7.21 -8.09 -0.59
CA SER A 241 8.02 -6.96 -0.15
C SER A 241 7.97 -6.82 1.34
N SER A 242 9.11 -6.54 1.90
CA SER A 242 9.25 -6.24 3.31
C SER A 242 9.24 -4.74 3.56
N GLU A 243 8.56 -4.31 4.62
CA GLU A 243 8.62 -2.92 5.09
C GLU A 243 10.04 -2.51 5.50
N ILE A 244 10.92 -3.48 5.79
CA ILE A 244 12.33 -3.27 6.12
C ILE A 244 13.11 -2.57 4.99
N LEU A 245 12.66 -2.64 3.74
CA LEU A 245 13.24 -1.92 2.61
C LEU A 245 13.25 -0.39 2.86
N ASN A 246 12.25 0.13 3.61
CA ASN A 246 12.19 1.55 3.93
C ASN A 246 13.37 2.06 4.78
N ASP A 247 14.12 1.16 5.44
CA ASP A 247 15.33 1.54 6.20
C ASP A 247 16.50 1.89 5.27
N SER A 248 16.50 1.36 4.06
CA SER A 248 17.59 1.45 3.10
C SER A 248 17.16 2.15 1.80
N GLN A 249 16.28 3.14 1.92
CA GLN A 249 15.88 4.00 0.79
C GLN A 249 15.67 5.44 1.23
N ASP A 250 15.72 6.36 0.26
CA ASP A 250 15.59 7.78 0.55
C ASP A 250 14.11 8.22 0.61
N PHE A 251 13.21 7.60 -0.14
CA PHE A 251 11.76 7.79 -0.05
C PHE A 251 11.00 6.53 -0.50
N ALA A 252 9.75 6.39 -0.07
CA ALA A 252 8.89 5.27 -0.46
C ALA A 252 8.40 5.43 -1.89
N SER A 253 8.53 4.36 -2.69
CA SER A 253 8.11 4.30 -4.09
C SER A 253 7.66 2.89 -4.44
N GLY A 254 6.78 2.76 -5.43
CA GLY A 254 6.38 1.45 -5.95
C GLY A 254 5.37 1.56 -7.09
N ASP A 255 5.39 0.56 -7.95
CA ASP A 255 4.45 0.44 -9.06
C ASP A 255 3.16 -0.26 -8.63
N LEU A 256 2.03 0.36 -8.98
CA LEU A 256 0.73 0.01 -8.45
C LEU A 256 -0.33 0.09 -9.57
N TYR A 257 -0.92 -1.06 -9.90
CA TYR A 257 -1.80 -1.22 -11.06
C TYR A 257 -3.27 -1.52 -10.69
N ARG A 258 -3.65 -1.32 -9.41
CA ARG A 258 -5.00 -1.60 -8.92
C ARG A 258 -5.88 -0.34 -8.94
N GLY A 259 -7.17 -0.51 -8.58
CA GLY A 259 -8.16 0.53 -8.55
C GLY A 259 -7.86 1.70 -7.60
N PHE A 260 -8.60 2.78 -7.73
CA PHE A 260 -8.33 4.06 -7.07
C PHE A 260 -8.51 4.04 -5.54
N LEU A 261 -9.35 3.15 -5.00
CA LEU A 261 -9.42 2.92 -3.55
C LEU A 261 -8.08 2.42 -3.01
N THR A 262 -7.45 1.47 -3.72
CA THR A 262 -6.11 0.95 -3.38
C THR A 262 -5.06 2.05 -3.49
N GLN A 263 -5.16 2.91 -4.51
CA GLN A 263 -4.26 4.06 -4.66
C GLN A 263 -4.36 5.01 -3.48
N SER A 264 -5.57 5.42 -3.09
CA SER A 264 -5.77 6.30 -1.92
C SER A 264 -5.19 5.70 -0.65
N PHE A 265 -5.44 4.42 -0.40
CA PHE A 265 -4.85 3.72 0.75
C PHE A 265 -3.32 3.71 0.68
N THR A 266 -2.76 3.35 -0.46
CA THR A 266 -1.31 3.28 -0.67
C THR A 266 -0.63 4.62 -0.47
N CYS A 267 -1.20 5.70 -0.98
CA CYS A 267 -0.68 7.05 -0.77
C CYS A 267 -0.61 7.40 0.72
N LYS A 268 -1.64 7.05 1.52
CA LYS A 268 -1.62 7.25 2.98
C LYS A 268 -0.58 6.38 3.67
N TYR A 269 -0.43 5.14 3.20
CA TYR A 269 0.59 4.24 3.72
C TYR A 269 2.00 4.72 3.40
N PHE A 270 2.25 5.13 2.16
CA PHE A 270 3.54 5.71 1.77
C PHE A 270 3.85 7.01 2.52
N ASP A 271 2.84 7.88 2.75
CA ASP A 271 3.02 9.07 3.58
C ASP A 271 3.46 8.73 5.02
N ALA A 272 2.96 7.61 5.57
CA ALA A 272 3.30 7.17 6.91
C ALA A 272 4.70 6.53 7.03
N VAL A 273 5.16 5.79 6.00
CA VAL A 273 6.42 5.02 6.06
C VAL A 273 7.59 5.68 5.36
N THR A 274 7.35 6.69 4.52
CA THR A 274 8.43 7.35 3.78
C THR A 274 9.38 8.10 4.70
N LYS A 275 10.68 7.89 4.48
CA LYS A 275 11.72 8.61 5.24
C LYS A 275 11.75 10.10 4.90
N ASN A 276 11.59 10.43 3.64
CA ASN A 276 11.55 11.80 3.13
C ASN A 276 10.34 11.98 2.21
N LYS A 277 9.84 13.22 2.14
CA LYS A 277 8.74 13.62 1.24
C LYS A 277 9.27 14.36 0.02
N PRO A 278 8.54 14.28 -1.11
CA PRO A 278 7.36 13.45 -1.34
C PRO A 278 7.69 11.96 -1.49
N PHE A 279 6.73 11.08 -1.17
CA PHE A 279 6.75 9.71 -1.67
C PHE A 279 6.42 9.70 -3.18
N GLU A 280 6.63 8.59 -3.85
CA GLU A 280 6.34 8.40 -5.27
C GLU A 280 5.28 7.32 -5.47
N TYR A 281 4.28 7.59 -6.32
CA TYR A 281 3.28 6.62 -6.73
C TYR A 281 3.41 6.35 -8.22
N MET A 282 3.77 5.11 -8.59
CA MET A 282 3.99 4.68 -9.96
C MET A 282 2.78 3.91 -10.48
N THR A 283 2.32 4.20 -11.70
CA THR A 283 1.25 3.45 -12.38
C THR A 283 1.44 3.43 -13.88
N GLY A 284 0.97 2.35 -14.54
CA GLY A 284 1.05 2.23 -16.00
C GLY A 284 -0.02 3.01 -16.71
N ARG A 285 0.30 3.47 -17.94
CA ARG A 285 -0.69 4.08 -18.84
C ARG A 285 -1.60 3.09 -19.52
N CYS A 286 -1.15 1.84 -19.66
CA CYS A 286 -1.87 0.81 -20.41
C CYS A 286 -3.08 0.25 -19.64
N ASP A 287 -4.13 -0.14 -20.36
CA ASP A 287 -5.34 -0.75 -19.82
C ASP A 287 -5.62 -2.09 -20.53
N PRO A 288 -5.92 -3.19 -19.84
CA PRO A 288 -6.02 -3.33 -18.38
C PRO A 288 -4.68 -3.43 -17.65
N GLY A 289 -3.55 -3.43 -18.33
CA GLY A 289 -2.23 -3.51 -17.71
C GLY A 289 -1.11 -3.36 -18.73
N LEU A 290 0.16 -3.33 -18.29
CA LEU A 290 1.34 -3.06 -19.11
C LEU A 290 1.48 -3.99 -20.33
N ALA A 291 0.99 -5.23 -20.26
CA ALA A 291 1.00 -6.14 -21.40
C ALA A 291 0.16 -5.66 -22.60
N CYS A 292 -0.74 -4.71 -22.41
CA CYS A 292 -1.61 -4.14 -23.44
C CYS A 292 -1.02 -2.85 -24.01
N HIS A 293 0.18 -2.91 -24.56
CA HIS A 293 1.00 -1.77 -24.97
C HIS A 293 0.30 -0.72 -25.84
N THR A 294 -0.66 -1.13 -26.66
CA THR A 294 -1.35 -0.25 -27.63
C THR A 294 -2.63 0.37 -27.09
N VAL A 295 -3.10 -0.05 -25.91
CA VAL A 295 -4.32 0.45 -25.27
C VAL A 295 -3.96 1.38 -24.13
N THR A 296 -4.39 2.64 -24.22
CA THR A 296 -4.17 3.63 -23.17
C THR A 296 -5.44 3.82 -22.37
N LYS A 297 -5.30 3.96 -21.04
CA LYS A 297 -6.40 4.32 -20.12
C LYS A 297 -7.15 5.56 -20.62
N SER A 298 -8.43 5.68 -20.29
CA SER A 298 -9.20 6.89 -20.58
C SER A 298 -8.57 8.13 -19.96
N ASP A 299 -8.88 9.29 -20.51
CA ASP A 299 -8.35 10.56 -20.01
C ASP A 299 -8.75 10.79 -18.54
N ASP A 300 -9.96 10.42 -18.16
CA ASP A 300 -10.45 10.55 -16.80
C ASP A 300 -9.69 9.61 -15.82
N LYS A 301 -9.41 8.37 -16.22
CA LYS A 301 -8.58 7.46 -15.40
C LYS A 301 -7.15 7.98 -15.21
N LEU A 302 -6.51 8.50 -16.27
CA LEU A 302 -5.18 9.07 -16.19
C LEU A 302 -5.16 10.32 -15.29
N LYS A 303 -6.15 11.22 -15.47
CA LYS A 303 -6.32 12.40 -14.62
C LYS A 303 -6.57 12.04 -13.18
N LEU A 304 -7.48 11.08 -12.91
CA LEU A 304 -7.78 10.65 -11.54
C LEU A 304 -6.55 10.05 -10.87
N ALA A 305 -5.76 9.22 -11.56
CA ALA A 305 -4.52 8.69 -11.03
C ALA A 305 -3.55 9.80 -10.62
N ALA A 306 -3.38 10.81 -11.48
CA ALA A 306 -2.50 11.94 -11.19
C ALA A 306 -3.03 12.80 -10.03
N PHE A 307 -4.29 13.21 -10.06
CA PHE A 307 -4.85 14.10 -9.07
C PHE A 307 -5.07 13.44 -7.70
N LEU A 308 -5.31 12.14 -7.65
CA LEU A 308 -5.36 11.42 -6.39
C LEU A 308 -3.99 11.38 -5.70
N THR A 309 -2.92 11.26 -6.48
CA THR A 309 -1.54 11.38 -5.95
C THR A 309 -1.25 12.81 -5.47
N VAL A 310 -1.65 13.83 -6.25
CA VAL A 310 -1.54 15.26 -5.86
C VAL A 310 -2.31 15.53 -4.55
N ALA A 311 -3.53 14.99 -4.42
CA ALA A 311 -4.34 15.14 -3.21
C ALA A 311 -3.64 14.62 -1.95
N HIS A 312 -2.74 13.65 -2.10
CA HIS A 312 -1.94 13.10 -1.01
C HIS A 312 -0.52 13.69 -0.92
N HIS A 313 -0.23 14.76 -1.68
CA HIS A 313 1.09 15.41 -1.74
C HIS A 313 2.22 14.49 -2.21
N GLY A 314 1.91 13.43 -2.97
CA GLY A 314 2.87 12.51 -3.58
C GLY A 314 3.37 12.97 -4.95
N ALA A 315 4.49 12.39 -5.40
CA ALA A 315 5.00 12.58 -6.75
C ALA A 315 4.33 11.59 -7.71
N ASN A 316 3.83 12.09 -8.82
CA ASN A 316 3.24 11.30 -9.89
C ASN A 316 4.30 10.61 -10.73
N PHE A 317 4.09 9.33 -11.01
CA PHE A 317 4.96 8.59 -11.90
C PHE A 317 4.15 7.73 -12.88
N PHE A 318 4.26 8.04 -14.18
CA PHE A 318 3.63 7.23 -15.21
C PHE A 318 4.63 6.36 -15.94
N ILE A 319 4.24 5.08 -16.11
CA ILE A 319 5.00 4.08 -16.85
C ILE A 319 4.38 3.95 -18.24
N ASP A 320 5.19 4.22 -19.27
CA ASP A 320 4.89 3.92 -20.67
C ASP A 320 5.54 2.61 -21.09
N ALA A 321 5.11 2.04 -22.20
CA ALA A 321 5.65 0.84 -22.80
C ALA A 321 6.25 1.16 -24.17
N ILE A 322 7.51 0.75 -24.37
CA ILE A 322 8.20 0.95 -25.63
C ILE A 322 7.74 -0.09 -26.67
N ASP A 323 7.72 0.31 -27.92
CA ASP A 323 7.61 -0.63 -29.06
C ASP A 323 8.88 -1.51 -29.13
N PRO A 324 8.79 -2.78 -29.54
CA PRO A 324 9.95 -3.65 -29.65
C PRO A 324 11.09 -3.10 -30.52
N LYS A 325 10.82 -2.29 -31.52
CA LYS A 325 11.86 -1.64 -32.32
C LYS A 325 12.54 -0.46 -31.63
N GLY A 326 11.95 0.06 -30.58
CA GLY A 326 12.49 1.19 -29.82
C GLY A 326 11.75 2.50 -30.07
N THR A 327 10.56 2.47 -30.65
CA THR A 327 9.74 3.67 -30.88
C THR A 327 8.71 3.87 -29.77
N MET A 328 8.17 5.09 -29.67
CA MET A 328 7.25 5.52 -28.62
C MET A 328 5.96 6.09 -29.23
N ASP A 329 4.84 5.91 -28.54
CA ASP A 329 3.56 6.52 -28.92
C ASP A 329 3.48 7.97 -28.46
N SER A 330 3.78 8.91 -29.35
CA SER A 330 3.78 10.34 -29.05
C SER A 330 2.42 10.88 -28.58
N ARG A 331 1.31 10.21 -28.92
CA ARG A 331 -0.04 10.61 -28.49
C ARG A 331 -0.20 10.53 -26.96
N PHE A 332 0.45 9.56 -26.33
CA PHE A 332 0.46 9.47 -24.88
C PHE A 332 1.20 10.65 -24.25
N TYR A 333 2.35 11.05 -24.79
CA TYR A 333 3.12 12.17 -24.26
C TYR A 333 2.39 13.52 -24.40
N ASP A 334 1.57 13.70 -25.42
CA ASP A 334 0.68 14.86 -25.53
C ASP A 334 -0.36 14.87 -24.39
N LYS A 335 -1.05 13.73 -24.16
CA LYS A 335 -2.02 13.57 -23.06
C LYS A 335 -1.37 13.76 -21.68
N LEU A 336 -0.23 13.13 -21.46
CA LEU A 336 0.51 13.28 -20.21
C LEU A 336 0.92 14.73 -19.96
N GLY A 337 1.33 15.43 -21.03
CA GLY A 337 1.67 16.85 -20.96
C GLY A 337 0.49 17.73 -20.54
N GLU A 338 -0.72 17.45 -21.04
CA GLU A 338 -1.93 18.14 -20.60
C GLU A 338 -2.21 17.93 -19.11
N ILE A 339 -2.06 16.70 -18.63
CA ILE A 339 -2.26 16.35 -17.23
C ILE A 339 -1.18 16.99 -16.34
N TYR A 340 0.08 16.88 -16.74
CA TYR A 340 1.20 17.38 -15.94
C TYR A 340 1.26 18.91 -15.88
N ARG A 341 0.85 19.61 -16.92
CA ARG A 341 0.68 21.09 -16.86
C ARG A 341 -0.48 21.52 -15.94
N GLN A 342 -1.47 20.64 -15.72
CA GLN A 342 -2.52 20.91 -14.74
C GLN A 342 -2.03 20.63 -13.31
N THR A 343 -1.38 19.48 -13.07
CA THR A 343 -0.88 19.12 -11.72
C THR A 343 0.24 20.04 -11.25
N GLU A 344 1.07 20.56 -12.15
CA GLU A 344 2.14 21.53 -11.86
C GLU A 344 1.64 22.74 -11.06
N LYS A 345 0.42 23.20 -11.35
CA LYS A 345 -0.17 24.36 -10.68
C LYS A 345 -0.43 24.14 -9.19
N TYR A 346 -0.45 22.90 -8.75
CA TYR A 346 -0.67 22.53 -7.33
C TYR A 346 0.64 22.25 -6.58
N GLU A 347 1.75 22.05 -7.26
CA GLU A 347 3.06 21.75 -6.63
C GLU A 347 3.47 22.75 -5.53
N PRO A 348 3.21 24.08 -5.65
CA PRO A 348 3.52 25.04 -4.59
C PRO A 348 2.76 24.81 -3.27
N TYR A 349 1.69 24.02 -3.29
CA TYR A 349 0.83 23.73 -2.13
C TYR A 349 1.07 22.33 -1.55
N MET A 350 2.00 21.56 -2.13
CA MET A 350 2.33 20.20 -1.77
C MET A 350 3.65 20.14 -0.94
N GLY A 351 4.01 18.96 -0.49
CA GLY A 351 5.32 18.68 0.14
C GLY A 351 5.48 19.12 1.58
N SER A 352 4.55 19.89 2.11
CA SER A 352 4.55 20.32 3.53
C SER A 352 3.23 19.93 4.21
N GLY A 353 3.24 19.95 5.52
CA GLY A 353 2.06 19.64 6.31
C GLY A 353 1.96 18.19 6.78
N GLU A 354 1.06 18.00 7.72
CA GLU A 354 0.75 16.71 8.33
C GLU A 354 -0.67 16.29 7.92
N LEU A 355 -0.83 15.05 7.49
CA LEU A 355 -2.14 14.49 7.12
C LEU A 355 -3.10 14.56 8.30
N ILE A 356 -4.24 15.21 8.13
CA ILE A 356 -5.32 15.23 9.11
C ILE A 356 -6.02 13.87 9.08
N ALA A 357 -5.95 13.15 10.19
CA ALA A 357 -6.56 11.83 10.33
C ALA A 357 -7.11 11.63 11.74
N ASP A 358 -8.38 11.24 11.84
CA ASP A 358 -9.02 10.91 13.11
C ASP A 358 -8.84 9.44 13.49
N VAL A 359 -8.78 8.57 12.49
CA VAL A 359 -8.66 7.12 12.65
C VAL A 359 -7.36 6.61 12.04
N GLY A 360 -6.64 5.78 12.78
CA GLY A 360 -5.51 5.01 12.29
C GLY A 360 -5.94 3.61 11.87
N VAL A 361 -5.67 3.21 10.63
CA VAL A 361 -5.95 1.87 10.12
C VAL A 361 -4.67 1.06 10.14
N TYR A 362 -4.68 -0.07 10.82
CA TYR A 362 -3.51 -0.95 10.93
C TYR A 362 -3.29 -1.74 9.64
N TYR A 363 -2.06 -1.74 9.17
CA TYR A 363 -1.62 -2.54 8.04
C TYR A 363 -0.36 -3.31 8.41
N CYS A 364 -0.48 -4.65 8.51
CA CYS A 364 0.62 -5.52 8.87
C CYS A 364 1.08 -6.33 7.67
N ILE A 365 2.28 -6.02 7.20
CA ILE A 365 2.90 -6.75 6.08
C ILE A 365 3.45 -8.09 6.56
N GLU A 366 4.04 -8.12 7.73
CA GLU A 366 4.68 -9.30 8.31
C GLU A 366 3.67 -10.43 8.58
N GLY A 367 2.41 -10.09 8.83
CA GLY A 367 1.33 -11.08 9.03
C GLY A 367 0.82 -11.77 7.75
N ARG A 368 1.28 -11.38 6.57
CA ARG A 368 0.79 -11.91 5.28
C ARG A 368 1.08 -13.40 5.07
N GLY A 369 2.25 -13.87 5.47
CA GLY A 369 2.69 -15.25 5.30
C GLY A 369 1.98 -16.26 6.19
N MET A 370 1.16 -15.80 7.14
CA MET A 370 0.53 -16.63 8.15
C MET A 370 -0.86 -17.10 7.69
N ASN A 371 -0.90 -18.08 6.80
CA ASN A 371 -2.10 -18.89 6.43
C ASN A 371 -3.35 -18.11 5.99
N GLU A 372 -3.24 -17.22 5.01
CA GLU A 372 -4.37 -16.44 4.54
C GLU A 372 -5.19 -17.11 3.43
N LYS A 373 -6.12 -17.96 3.80
CA LYS A 373 -7.16 -18.43 2.86
C LYS A 373 -8.56 -17.87 3.14
N SER A 374 -8.71 -16.94 4.10
CA SER A 374 -10.04 -16.44 4.48
C SER A 374 -10.37 -15.10 3.82
N GLU A 375 -11.68 -14.85 3.61
CA GLU A 375 -12.23 -13.56 3.15
C GLU A 375 -11.86 -12.38 4.10
N PHE A 376 -11.43 -12.68 5.31
CA PHE A 376 -10.98 -11.76 6.34
C PHE A 376 -9.47 -11.56 6.33
N ALA A 377 -8.79 -11.99 5.26
CA ALA A 377 -7.39 -11.67 5.09
C ALA A 377 -7.14 -10.21 5.44
N THR A 378 -6.16 -9.95 6.28
CA THR A 378 -5.78 -8.60 6.76
C THR A 378 -5.74 -7.58 5.62
N TYR A 379 -5.32 -8.03 4.45
CA TYR A 379 -5.30 -7.25 3.22
C TYR A 379 -6.69 -6.75 2.78
N ASN A 380 -7.65 -7.66 2.55
CA ASN A 380 -8.99 -7.30 2.08
C ASN A 380 -9.76 -6.50 3.14
N ALA A 381 -9.64 -6.88 4.41
CA ALA A 381 -10.25 -6.18 5.53
C ALA A 381 -9.80 -4.71 5.60
N THR A 382 -8.51 -4.46 5.43
CA THR A 382 -7.94 -3.11 5.46
C THR A 382 -8.53 -2.19 4.38
N PHE A 383 -8.72 -2.69 3.15
CA PHE A 383 -9.37 -1.90 2.09
C PHE A 383 -10.85 -1.66 2.37
N SER A 384 -11.55 -2.66 2.90
CA SER A 384 -12.96 -2.50 3.29
C SER A 384 -13.14 -1.45 4.40
N VAL A 385 -12.24 -1.44 5.40
CA VAL A 385 -12.20 -0.37 6.42
C VAL A 385 -12.03 0.99 5.76
N SER A 386 -11.07 1.11 4.85
CA SER A 386 -10.77 2.37 4.15
C SER A 386 -11.98 2.87 3.36
N GLU A 387 -12.64 1.98 2.60
CA GLU A 387 -13.88 2.30 1.89
C GLU A 387 -14.98 2.76 2.84
N ASN A 388 -15.16 2.08 3.97
CA ASN A 388 -16.15 2.44 4.97
C ASN A 388 -15.89 3.84 5.56
N LEU A 389 -14.64 4.19 5.84
CA LEU A 389 -14.26 5.51 6.35
C LEU A 389 -14.43 6.61 5.30
N ILE A 390 -14.05 6.36 4.03
CA ILE A 390 -14.29 7.29 2.91
C ILE A 390 -15.79 7.56 2.75
N ARG A 391 -16.61 6.51 2.70
CA ARG A 391 -18.08 6.65 2.58
C ARG A 391 -18.71 7.43 3.73
N LYS A 392 -18.12 7.39 4.91
CA LYS A 392 -18.56 8.12 6.11
C LYS A 392 -17.88 9.48 6.30
N LYS A 393 -16.98 9.87 5.39
CA LYS A 393 -16.23 11.13 5.47
C LYS A 393 -15.49 11.27 6.81
N ILE A 394 -14.87 10.18 7.26
CA ILE A 394 -14.02 10.15 8.44
C ILE A 394 -12.57 10.14 7.97
N PRO A 395 -11.78 11.17 8.27
CA PRO A 395 -10.38 11.21 7.86
C PRO A 395 -9.60 10.09 8.54
N PHE A 396 -8.78 9.39 7.76
CA PHE A 396 -7.96 8.31 8.29
C PHE A 396 -6.55 8.33 7.70
N GLY A 397 -5.63 7.79 8.49
CA GLY A 397 -4.28 7.47 8.08
C GLY A 397 -4.01 5.99 8.26
N VAL A 398 -2.83 5.55 7.86
CA VAL A 398 -2.39 4.16 7.98
C VAL A 398 -1.22 4.10 8.97
N PHE A 399 -1.15 3.04 9.74
CA PHE A 399 0.01 2.74 10.57
C PHE A 399 0.38 1.26 10.47
N SER A 400 1.65 0.98 10.69
CA SER A 400 2.21 -0.36 10.69
C SER A 400 2.96 -0.60 12.00
N GLN A 401 3.53 -1.78 12.17
CA GLN A 401 4.40 -2.07 13.31
C GLN A 401 5.61 -1.13 13.40
N ARG A 402 6.14 -0.70 12.26
CA ARG A 402 7.31 0.22 12.21
C ARG A 402 6.95 1.68 12.50
N THR A 403 5.70 2.06 12.30
CA THR A 403 5.20 3.42 12.58
C THR A 403 4.35 3.48 13.85
N ALA A 404 4.34 2.45 14.67
CA ALA A 404 3.55 2.36 15.90
C ALA A 404 3.82 3.51 16.90
N SER A 405 5.05 4.06 16.91
CA SER A 405 5.38 5.23 17.75
C SER A 405 4.63 6.51 17.39
N GLN A 406 3.97 6.56 16.23
CA GLN A 406 3.25 7.74 15.73
C GLN A 406 1.72 7.67 15.95
N ILE A 407 1.21 6.64 16.60
CA ILE A 407 -0.24 6.38 16.71
C ILE A 407 -0.97 7.37 17.62
N SER A 408 -0.26 8.11 18.48
CA SER A 408 -0.84 9.10 19.40
C SER A 408 -1.58 10.25 18.69
N LYS A 409 -1.33 10.46 17.40
CA LYS A 409 -2.04 11.45 16.57
C LYS A 409 -3.49 11.08 16.24
N TYR A 410 -3.86 9.80 16.32
CA TYR A 410 -5.20 9.32 16.02
C TYR A 410 -6.11 9.33 17.26
N LYS A 411 -7.41 9.54 17.07
CA LYS A 411 -8.43 9.43 18.13
C LYS A 411 -8.85 7.99 18.37
N ALA A 412 -8.87 7.18 17.29
CA ALA A 412 -9.18 5.76 17.33
C ALA A 412 -8.26 4.97 16.40
N LEU A 413 -7.98 3.71 16.74
CA LEU A 413 -7.26 2.76 15.93
C LEU A 413 -8.18 1.62 15.55
N ILE A 414 -8.07 1.12 14.31
CA ILE A 414 -8.78 -0.06 13.82
C ILE A 414 -7.75 -1.09 13.37
N MET A 415 -7.74 -2.25 13.99
CA MET A 415 -6.91 -3.40 13.67
C MET A 415 -7.83 -4.57 13.25
N SER A 416 -7.94 -4.81 11.96
CA SER A 416 -8.82 -5.84 11.40
C SER A 416 -8.16 -7.21 11.51
N ASN A 417 -8.72 -8.08 12.33
CA ASN A 417 -8.24 -9.44 12.56
C ASN A 417 -6.69 -9.53 12.57
N PRO A 418 -6.02 -8.78 13.45
CA PRO A 418 -4.56 -8.80 13.52
C PRO A 418 -4.08 -10.21 13.86
N ARG A 419 -3.00 -10.64 13.22
CA ARG A 419 -2.42 -11.97 13.42
C ARG A 419 -1.09 -11.94 14.14
N PHE A 420 -0.42 -10.81 14.02
CA PHE A 420 0.90 -10.63 14.58
C PHE A 420 1.10 -9.21 15.06
N THR A 421 1.37 -9.07 16.36
CA THR A 421 1.78 -7.80 16.98
C THR A 421 3.10 -8.03 17.71
N ASN A 422 4.15 -7.30 17.31
CA ASN A 422 5.43 -7.37 18.01
C ASN A 422 5.37 -6.62 19.35
N ASP A 423 6.35 -6.87 20.22
CA ASP A 423 6.34 -6.34 21.58
C ASP A 423 6.45 -4.80 21.63
N ASN A 424 7.15 -4.20 20.66
CA ASN A 424 7.21 -2.73 20.54
C ASN A 424 5.84 -2.14 20.20
N THR A 425 5.16 -2.69 19.20
CA THR A 425 3.81 -2.25 18.83
C THR A 425 2.82 -2.44 19.98
N LEU A 426 2.88 -3.58 20.66
CA LEU A 426 2.05 -3.84 21.84
C LEU A 426 2.29 -2.78 22.94
N SER A 427 3.55 -2.43 23.21
CA SER A 427 3.93 -1.40 24.18
C SER A 427 3.37 -0.02 23.79
N GLU A 428 3.45 0.36 22.50
CA GLU A 428 2.90 1.63 22.01
C GLU A 428 1.36 1.66 22.06
N LEU A 429 0.69 0.55 21.73
CA LEU A 429 -0.76 0.41 21.87
C LEU A 429 -1.21 0.57 23.33
N LYS A 430 -0.49 -0.03 24.28
CA LYS A 430 -0.77 0.14 25.74
C LYS A 430 -0.72 1.61 26.13
N LYS A 431 0.40 2.27 25.87
CA LYS A 431 0.57 3.70 26.15
C LYS A 431 -0.54 4.55 25.51
N TYR A 432 -0.88 4.24 24.27
CA TYR A 432 -1.93 4.95 23.53
C TYR A 432 -3.28 4.85 24.21
N VAL A 433 -3.72 3.64 24.58
CA VAL A 433 -5.01 3.45 25.24
C VAL A 433 -4.99 3.99 26.68
N GLU A 434 -3.91 3.78 27.43
CA GLU A 434 -3.75 4.35 28.79
C GLU A 434 -3.89 5.86 28.81
N ASN A 435 -3.48 6.55 27.74
CA ASN A 435 -3.57 7.99 27.59
C ASN A 435 -4.90 8.51 27.01
N GLY A 436 -5.88 7.64 26.77
CA GLY A 436 -7.23 8.04 26.35
C GLY A 436 -7.60 7.67 24.92
N GLY A 437 -6.75 6.94 24.20
CA GLY A 437 -7.04 6.44 22.86
C GLY A 437 -8.09 5.33 22.83
N ILE A 438 -8.74 5.16 21.69
CA ILE A 438 -9.72 4.11 21.43
C ILE A 438 -9.05 3.06 20.55
N LEU A 439 -8.99 1.82 21.01
CA LEU A 439 -8.49 0.68 20.24
C LEU A 439 -9.66 -0.25 19.88
N TYR A 440 -9.94 -0.40 18.60
CA TYR A 440 -10.81 -1.45 18.07
C TYR A 440 -9.96 -2.54 17.42
N PHE A 441 -10.24 -3.79 17.78
CA PHE A 441 -9.69 -4.94 17.05
C PHE A 441 -10.71 -6.08 16.98
N SER A 442 -10.59 -6.94 15.96
CA SER A 442 -11.51 -8.05 15.72
C SER A 442 -10.79 -9.39 15.66
N GLY A 443 -11.57 -10.48 15.69
CA GLY A 443 -11.06 -11.84 15.55
C GLY A 443 -10.33 -12.38 16.78
N GLY A 444 -9.64 -13.51 16.59
CA GLY A 444 -9.00 -14.23 17.69
C GLY A 444 -7.57 -14.71 17.40
N ASP A 445 -6.97 -14.28 16.28
CA ASP A 445 -5.68 -14.81 15.83
C ASP A 445 -4.49 -14.24 16.65
N ASP A 446 -4.56 -12.99 17.08
CA ASP A 446 -3.52 -12.39 17.92
C ASP A 446 -3.81 -12.56 19.43
N GLN A 447 -3.31 -13.65 19.99
CA GLN A 447 -3.47 -13.97 21.41
C GLN A 447 -2.82 -12.94 22.34
N LYS A 448 -1.77 -12.23 21.88
CA LYS A 448 -1.12 -11.20 22.70
C LYS A 448 -2.05 -10.02 22.97
N LEU A 449 -2.81 -9.58 21.96
CA LEU A 449 -3.79 -8.50 22.12
C LEU A 449 -4.93 -8.90 23.05
N LEU A 450 -5.49 -10.10 22.86
CA LEU A 450 -6.55 -10.64 23.73
C LEU A 450 -6.11 -10.70 25.18
N LYS A 451 -4.94 -11.27 25.44
CA LYS A 451 -4.39 -11.41 26.79
C LYS A 451 -4.09 -10.05 27.43
N GLU A 452 -3.43 -9.15 26.71
CA GLU A 452 -3.05 -7.84 27.25
C GLU A 452 -4.25 -6.94 27.54
N PHE A 453 -5.14 -6.80 26.56
CA PHE A 453 -6.21 -5.82 26.67
C PHE A 453 -7.51 -6.34 27.30
N LEU A 454 -7.76 -7.65 27.18
CA LEU A 454 -8.99 -8.26 27.68
C LEU A 454 -8.76 -9.29 28.79
N ASN A 455 -7.52 -9.64 29.07
CA ASN A 455 -7.17 -10.71 30.02
C ASN A 455 -7.91 -12.04 29.72
N THR A 456 -8.06 -12.36 28.44
CA THR A 456 -8.76 -13.53 27.94
C THR A 456 -7.94 -14.25 26.86
N GLU A 457 -8.37 -15.44 26.49
CA GLU A 457 -7.78 -16.25 25.42
C GLU A 457 -8.86 -16.98 24.62
N VAL A 458 -8.55 -17.34 23.38
CA VAL A 458 -9.46 -18.13 22.55
C VAL A 458 -9.50 -19.56 23.06
N THR A 459 -10.69 -20.05 23.41
CA THR A 459 -10.93 -21.42 23.90
C THR A 459 -11.44 -22.35 22.79
N GLY A 460 -11.85 -21.83 21.67
CA GLY A 460 -12.35 -22.58 20.51
C GLY A 460 -13.00 -21.67 19.47
N TYR A 461 -13.62 -22.27 18.48
CA TYR A 461 -14.35 -21.56 17.42
C TYR A 461 -15.71 -22.21 17.17
N THR A 462 -16.66 -21.42 16.67
CA THR A 462 -17.95 -21.95 16.21
C THR A 462 -17.74 -22.96 15.10
N HIS A 463 -18.58 -23.99 15.04
CA HIS A 463 -18.48 -25.05 14.03
C HIS A 463 -18.88 -24.58 12.64
N SER A 464 -19.87 -23.67 12.56
CA SER A 464 -20.39 -23.13 11.31
C SER A 464 -19.71 -21.82 10.93
N ALA A 465 -19.55 -21.59 9.64
CA ALA A 465 -19.21 -20.28 9.07
C ALA A 465 -20.44 -19.31 9.02
N TYR A 466 -21.63 -19.77 9.35
CA TYR A 466 -22.83 -18.95 9.52
C TYR A 466 -23.16 -18.89 11.00
N THR A 467 -22.91 -17.75 11.61
CA THR A 467 -23.15 -17.47 13.03
C THR A 467 -23.81 -16.11 13.18
N TYR A 468 -24.15 -15.72 14.38
CA TYR A 468 -24.87 -14.50 14.62
C TYR A 468 -24.32 -13.79 15.87
N LEU A 469 -24.44 -12.46 15.88
CA LEU A 469 -24.24 -11.63 17.05
C LEU A 469 -25.59 -11.10 17.52
N ALA A 470 -26.00 -11.48 18.72
CA ALA A 470 -27.24 -11.05 19.35
C ALA A 470 -26.95 -9.88 20.30
N PRO A 471 -27.35 -8.64 19.99
CA PRO A 471 -27.26 -7.53 20.91
C PRO A 471 -27.98 -7.80 22.23
N LYS A 472 -27.39 -7.33 23.34
CA LYS A 472 -28.14 -7.23 24.60
C LYS A 472 -29.17 -6.10 24.51
N PRO A 473 -30.29 -6.16 25.24
CA PRO A 473 -31.41 -5.22 25.09
C PRO A 473 -31.01 -3.74 25.09
N ASP A 474 -30.09 -3.35 25.97
CA ASP A 474 -29.64 -1.95 26.09
C ASP A 474 -28.83 -1.44 24.87
N TYR A 475 -28.39 -2.34 23.96
CA TYR A 475 -27.52 -2.02 22.83
C TYR A 475 -28.15 -2.32 21.46
N GLU A 476 -29.43 -2.66 21.40
CA GLU A 476 -30.14 -2.97 20.14
C GLU A 476 -30.09 -1.79 19.15
N GLU A 477 -30.37 -0.57 19.64
CA GLU A 477 -30.31 0.64 18.81
C GLU A 477 -28.86 0.93 18.36
N LEU A 478 -27.88 0.78 19.26
CA LEU A 478 -26.45 0.96 18.97
C LEU A 478 -25.99 0.02 17.85
N LEU A 479 -26.49 -1.21 17.85
CA LEU A 479 -26.18 -2.26 16.88
C LEU A 479 -27.18 -2.32 15.73
N GLY A 480 -27.84 -1.21 15.40
CA GLY A 480 -28.62 -1.05 14.18
C GLY A 480 -30.02 -1.67 14.21
N GLY A 481 -30.59 -1.90 15.39
CA GLY A 481 -31.92 -2.47 15.58
C GLY A 481 -31.95 -4.02 15.52
N PHE A 482 -30.80 -4.66 15.40
CA PHE A 482 -30.70 -6.11 15.59
C PHE A 482 -30.97 -6.43 17.09
N ASN A 483 -31.48 -7.64 17.36
CA ASN A 483 -31.84 -8.06 18.72
C ASN A 483 -31.67 -9.59 18.89
N ALA A 484 -32.06 -10.13 20.02
CA ALA A 484 -31.90 -11.56 20.29
C ALA A 484 -32.77 -12.45 19.39
N GLU A 485 -33.93 -11.99 18.92
CA GLU A 485 -34.83 -12.73 18.01
C GLU A 485 -34.33 -12.63 16.55
N TYR A 486 -33.80 -11.47 16.14
CA TYR A 486 -33.25 -11.21 14.81
C TYR A 486 -31.80 -10.72 14.92
N PRO A 487 -30.86 -11.60 15.27
CA PRO A 487 -29.47 -11.22 15.49
C PRO A 487 -28.74 -10.89 14.20
N LEU A 488 -27.64 -10.14 14.31
CA LEU A 488 -26.76 -9.76 13.19
C LEU A 488 -26.08 -10.99 12.62
N ALA A 489 -26.32 -11.31 11.35
CA ALA A 489 -25.68 -12.43 10.68
C ALA A 489 -24.17 -12.19 10.47
N CYS A 490 -23.35 -13.23 10.67
CA CYS A 490 -21.91 -13.24 10.53
C CYS A 490 -21.50 -14.40 9.62
N GLN A 491 -20.95 -14.09 8.44
CA GLN A 491 -20.41 -15.11 7.53
C GLN A 491 -18.98 -15.48 7.92
N SER A 492 -18.79 -15.98 9.13
CA SER A 492 -17.50 -16.40 9.65
C SER A 492 -17.65 -17.38 10.79
N LYS A 493 -16.63 -18.21 11.01
CA LYS A 493 -16.44 -18.87 12.30
C LYS A 493 -15.99 -17.81 13.30
N LEU A 494 -16.64 -17.78 14.44
CA LEU A 494 -16.34 -16.83 15.50
C LEU A 494 -15.53 -17.51 16.62
N PRO A 495 -14.51 -16.82 17.17
CA PRO A 495 -13.79 -17.32 18.32
C PRO A 495 -14.68 -17.28 19.57
N PHE A 496 -14.63 -18.33 20.36
CA PHE A 496 -15.05 -18.32 21.75
C PHE A 496 -13.87 -17.87 22.61
N VAL A 497 -14.12 -16.96 23.53
CA VAL A 497 -13.10 -16.49 24.46
C VAL A 497 -13.46 -16.96 25.88
N SER A 498 -12.43 -17.09 26.71
CA SER A 498 -12.63 -17.35 28.15
C SER A 498 -13.34 -16.16 28.82
N ASP A 499 -13.63 -16.25 30.11
CA ASP A 499 -14.40 -15.26 30.86
C ASP A 499 -13.93 -13.83 30.61
N VAL A 500 -14.90 -12.97 30.34
CA VAL A 500 -14.71 -11.51 30.08
C VAL A 500 -15.17 -10.73 31.32
N GLU A 501 -14.47 -10.94 32.43
CA GLU A 501 -14.78 -10.23 33.68
C GLU A 501 -14.53 -8.72 33.58
N ASN A 502 -15.39 -7.95 34.21
CA ASN A 502 -15.31 -6.48 34.27
C ASN A 502 -15.35 -5.78 32.89
N MET A 503 -16.05 -6.38 31.93
CA MET A 503 -16.27 -5.81 30.59
C MET A 503 -17.76 -5.57 30.34
N GLU A 504 -18.03 -4.57 29.53
CA GLU A 504 -19.35 -4.27 29.01
C GLU A 504 -19.59 -5.16 27.77
N ILE A 505 -20.49 -6.14 27.88
CA ILE A 505 -20.84 -7.05 26.78
C ILE A 505 -21.99 -6.41 26.00
N LEU A 506 -21.73 -6.00 24.74
CA LEU A 506 -22.72 -5.40 23.86
C LEU A 506 -23.55 -6.47 23.12
N ALA A 507 -22.93 -7.57 22.74
CA ALA A 507 -23.58 -8.68 22.05
C ALA A 507 -22.97 -10.02 22.45
N THR A 508 -23.79 -11.07 22.40
CA THR A 508 -23.37 -12.47 22.58
C THR A 508 -23.45 -13.24 21.26
N ILE A 509 -22.82 -14.40 21.19
CA ILE A 509 -22.83 -15.26 20.01
C ILE A 509 -24.10 -16.13 20.05
N THR A 510 -24.84 -16.15 18.92
CA THR A 510 -25.93 -17.12 18.69
C THR A 510 -25.47 -18.10 17.61
N LEU A 511 -25.59 -19.39 17.91
CA LEU A 511 -25.25 -20.44 16.96
C LEU A 511 -26.39 -20.63 15.94
N PRO A 512 -26.06 -21.12 14.75
CA PRO A 512 -27.08 -21.38 13.73
C PRO A 512 -28.00 -22.55 14.15
N TYR A 513 -29.16 -22.63 13.54
CA TYR A 513 -30.11 -23.73 13.72
C TYR A 513 -29.48 -25.09 13.38
N ILE A 514 -28.70 -25.16 12.32
CA ILE A 514 -28.01 -26.37 11.88
C ILE A 514 -26.86 -26.69 12.87
N LYS A 515 -26.84 -27.94 13.35
CA LYS A 515 -25.70 -28.52 14.08
C LYS A 515 -24.96 -29.46 13.15
N LYS A 516 -23.70 -29.19 12.92
CA LYS A 516 -22.86 -29.89 11.93
C LYS A 516 -22.82 -31.41 12.11
N ASP A 517 -22.83 -31.85 13.35
CA ASP A 517 -22.66 -33.27 13.72
C ASP A 517 -23.98 -33.96 14.10
N ASP A 518 -25.13 -33.30 13.83
CA ASP A 518 -26.45 -33.83 14.13
C ASP A 518 -27.21 -34.01 12.81
N PRO A 519 -27.42 -35.27 12.35
CA PRO A 519 -28.08 -35.55 11.08
C PRO A 519 -29.57 -35.16 11.08
N ASP A 520 -30.18 -34.93 12.23
CA ASP A 520 -31.59 -34.57 12.37
C ASP A 520 -31.82 -33.06 12.32
N THR A 521 -30.78 -32.26 12.46
CA THR A 521 -30.84 -30.78 12.36
C THR A 521 -30.21 -30.29 11.09
N PHE A 522 -30.95 -30.29 10.01
CA PHE A 522 -30.51 -29.80 8.70
C PHE A 522 -31.47 -28.76 8.14
N ALA A 523 -30.94 -27.91 7.25
CA ALA A 523 -31.71 -27.01 6.44
C ALA A 523 -31.14 -26.98 5.01
N SER A 524 -31.85 -26.34 4.08
CA SER A 524 -31.33 -26.07 2.75
C SER A 524 -29.98 -25.32 2.86
N ILE A 525 -29.08 -25.57 1.91
CA ILE A 525 -27.79 -24.83 1.81
C ILE A 525 -27.98 -23.31 1.74
N HIS A 526 -29.16 -22.83 1.40
CA HIS A 526 -29.52 -21.42 1.32
C HIS A 526 -30.27 -20.92 2.57
N SER A 527 -30.51 -21.75 3.56
CA SER A 527 -31.28 -21.41 4.75
C SER A 527 -30.59 -21.96 6.02
N ASN A 528 -30.03 -21.09 6.80
CA ASN A 528 -29.43 -21.44 8.09
C ASN A 528 -29.77 -20.35 9.11
N PRO A 529 -31.02 -20.33 9.63
CA PRO A 529 -31.48 -19.32 10.55
C PRO A 529 -30.77 -19.38 11.91
N PRO A 530 -30.87 -18.32 12.72
CA PRO A 530 -30.37 -18.34 14.12
C PRO A 530 -31.09 -19.43 14.90
N GLY A 531 -30.36 -20.12 15.76
CA GLY A 531 -30.86 -21.27 16.52
C GLY A 531 -30.62 -21.15 18.01
N THR A 532 -29.43 -21.45 18.50
CA THR A 532 -29.14 -21.57 19.93
C THR A 532 -28.39 -20.33 20.45
N PRO A 533 -29.01 -19.48 21.27
CA PRO A 533 -28.32 -18.42 22.00
C PRO A 533 -27.23 -19.00 22.93
N THR A 534 -26.13 -18.29 23.07
CA THR A 534 -25.06 -18.60 24.04
C THR A 534 -24.75 -17.40 24.91
N GLU A 535 -24.07 -17.65 26.02
CA GLU A 535 -23.53 -16.57 26.88
C GLU A 535 -22.13 -16.10 26.42
N ASN A 536 -21.56 -16.72 25.37
CA ASN A 536 -20.25 -16.31 24.88
C ASN A 536 -20.27 -14.89 24.33
N ALA A 537 -19.33 -14.09 24.79
CA ALA A 537 -19.19 -12.72 24.34
C ALA A 537 -18.88 -12.64 22.83
N GLY A 538 -19.57 -11.74 22.13
CA GLY A 538 -19.39 -11.48 20.71
C GLY A 538 -18.87 -10.09 20.41
N ILE A 539 -19.26 -9.09 21.20
CA ILE A 539 -18.73 -7.71 21.17
C ILE A 539 -18.59 -7.25 22.61
N VAL A 540 -17.40 -6.75 22.96
CA VAL A 540 -17.14 -6.19 24.29
C VAL A 540 -16.46 -4.82 24.22
N ILE A 541 -16.70 -4.01 25.27
CA ILE A 541 -15.94 -2.79 25.53
C ILE A 541 -15.33 -2.88 26.94
N ARG A 542 -14.06 -2.52 27.03
CA ARG A 542 -13.33 -2.43 28.30
C ARG A 542 -12.72 -1.05 28.47
N ASN A 543 -12.85 -0.44 29.66
CA ASN A 543 -12.04 0.69 30.03
C ASN A 543 -10.61 0.22 30.33
N TYR A 544 -9.62 0.88 29.74
CA TYR A 544 -8.20 0.57 29.93
C TYR A 544 -7.43 1.88 30.12
N GLY A 545 -6.96 2.14 31.33
CA GLY A 545 -6.43 3.45 31.69
C GLY A 545 -7.48 4.55 31.50
N LYS A 546 -7.16 5.58 30.72
CA LYS A 546 -8.08 6.67 30.36
C LYS A 546 -8.87 6.39 29.07
N GLY A 547 -8.47 5.37 28.32
CA GLY A 547 -9.06 5.03 27.03
C GLY A 547 -9.97 3.82 27.08
N LYS A 548 -10.33 3.33 25.90
CA LYS A 548 -11.23 2.20 25.73
C LYS A 548 -10.69 1.21 24.72
N VAL A 549 -10.90 -0.06 25.00
CA VAL A 549 -10.66 -1.17 24.10
C VAL A 549 -11.99 -1.78 23.66
N ILE A 550 -12.17 -1.96 22.38
CA ILE A 550 -13.32 -2.63 21.77
C ILE A 550 -12.81 -3.89 21.10
N TRP A 551 -13.42 -5.02 21.41
CA TRP A 551 -13.19 -6.25 20.69
C TRP A 551 -14.47 -6.78 20.07
N SER A 552 -14.36 -7.32 18.88
CA SER A 552 -15.45 -8.02 18.19
C SER A 552 -14.99 -9.40 17.72
N ALA A 553 -15.74 -10.43 18.05
CA ALA A 553 -15.49 -11.77 17.52
C ALA A 553 -15.61 -11.84 15.99
N PHE A 554 -16.39 -10.91 15.41
CA PHE A 554 -16.62 -10.79 13.97
C PHE A 554 -15.97 -9.53 13.41
N GLY A 555 -15.21 -9.68 12.32
CA GLY A 555 -14.62 -8.57 11.59
C GLY A 555 -15.64 -7.80 10.76
N MET A 556 -16.56 -7.07 11.42
CA MET A 556 -17.58 -6.28 10.73
C MET A 556 -17.00 -5.16 9.87
N GLU A 557 -15.84 -4.67 10.24
CA GLU A 557 -15.10 -3.65 9.49
C GLU A 557 -14.63 -4.14 8.12
N ALA A 558 -14.46 -5.46 7.97
CA ALA A 558 -14.11 -6.09 6.69
C ALA A 558 -15.29 -6.16 5.71
N LYS A 559 -16.48 -5.73 6.11
CA LYS A 559 -17.68 -5.74 5.26
C LYS A 559 -18.02 -4.31 4.80
N THR A 560 -18.30 -4.15 3.51
CA THR A 560 -18.72 -2.87 2.91
C THR A 560 -20.24 -2.68 2.90
N ILE A 561 -21.00 -3.66 3.40
CA ILE A 561 -22.45 -3.60 3.54
C ILE A 561 -22.85 -2.54 4.57
N LYS A 562 -23.89 -1.78 4.26
CA LYS A 562 -24.30 -0.60 5.04
C LYS A 562 -24.51 -0.90 6.52
N CYS A 563 -25.20 -1.97 6.89
CA CYS A 563 -25.49 -2.26 8.31
C CYS A 563 -24.21 -2.46 9.13
N TYR A 564 -23.24 -3.23 8.65
CA TYR A 564 -21.97 -3.45 9.38
C TYR A 564 -21.17 -2.15 9.52
N ARG A 565 -21.12 -1.34 8.46
CA ARG A 565 -20.47 -0.02 8.49
C ARG A 565 -21.11 0.91 9.51
N GLU A 566 -22.45 0.99 9.56
CA GLU A 566 -23.15 1.83 10.53
C GLU A 566 -22.87 1.36 11.96
N ILE A 567 -22.91 0.05 12.20
CA ILE A 567 -22.63 -0.53 13.52
C ILE A 567 -21.21 -0.22 13.96
N LEU A 568 -20.21 -0.44 13.12
CA LEU A 568 -18.81 -0.09 13.43
C LEU A 568 -18.68 1.37 13.86
N ILE A 569 -19.23 2.30 13.07
CA ILE A 569 -19.13 3.73 13.35
C ILE A 569 -19.91 4.10 14.62
N ASN A 570 -21.06 3.48 14.88
CA ASN A 570 -21.82 3.71 16.09
C ASN A 570 -21.05 3.26 17.34
N ILE A 571 -20.43 2.09 17.29
CA ILE A 571 -19.60 1.57 18.40
C ILE A 571 -18.40 2.50 18.67
N LEU A 572 -17.70 2.95 17.62
CA LEU A 572 -16.58 3.89 17.76
C LEU A 572 -17.04 5.22 18.38
N LYS A 573 -18.22 5.74 17.99
CA LYS A 573 -18.81 6.95 18.59
C LYS A 573 -19.20 6.72 20.04
N TYR A 574 -19.81 5.60 20.36
CA TYR A 574 -20.16 5.21 21.72
C TYR A 574 -18.92 5.11 22.63
N ALA A 575 -17.82 4.61 22.06
CA ALA A 575 -16.53 4.58 22.73
C ALA A 575 -15.88 5.97 22.90
N GLY A 576 -16.34 7.01 22.18
CA GLY A 576 -15.87 8.38 22.36
C GLY A 576 -15.15 9.01 21.14
N LEU A 577 -15.26 8.45 19.93
CA LEU A 577 -14.59 8.99 18.73
C LEU A 577 -14.91 10.48 18.47
N GLY A 578 -16.10 10.94 18.84
CA GLY A 578 -16.51 12.32 18.69
C GLY A 578 -16.81 12.72 17.22
N LYS A 579 -16.90 14.04 16.99
CA LYS A 579 -17.13 14.57 15.64
C LYS A 579 -15.82 14.51 14.84
N PRO A 580 -15.89 14.15 13.53
CA PRO A 580 -14.71 14.15 12.66
C PRO A 580 -14.09 15.55 12.56
N THR A 581 -12.75 15.59 12.46
CA THR A 581 -12.00 16.84 12.25
C THR A 581 -12.33 17.47 10.89
N VAL A 582 -12.54 16.63 9.86
CA VAL A 582 -13.02 17.05 8.55
C VAL A 582 -14.18 16.15 8.15
N THR A 583 -15.25 16.74 7.59
CA THR A 583 -16.37 15.97 7.06
C THR A 583 -17.06 16.72 5.92
N ALA A 584 -17.87 16.03 5.12
CA ALA A 584 -18.59 16.61 4.00
C ALA A 584 -19.94 15.93 3.78
N LYS A 585 -20.90 16.69 3.22
CA LYS A 585 -22.19 16.18 2.74
C LYS A 585 -22.08 15.83 1.25
N ALA A 586 -21.18 14.92 0.91
CA ALA A 586 -20.84 14.55 -0.46
C ALA A 586 -21.31 13.12 -0.80
N SER A 587 -21.29 12.80 -2.10
CA SER A 587 -21.48 11.44 -2.60
C SER A 587 -20.56 10.44 -1.87
N PRO A 588 -20.99 9.19 -1.63
CA PRO A 588 -20.14 8.18 -0.98
C PRO A 588 -18.74 8.04 -1.57
N ASN A 589 -18.61 8.23 -2.88
CA ASN A 589 -17.35 8.07 -3.62
C ASN A 589 -16.46 9.32 -3.61
N VAL A 590 -16.88 10.43 -3.02
CA VAL A 590 -16.00 11.59 -2.84
C VAL A 590 -15.14 11.36 -1.60
N GLU A 591 -13.83 11.38 -1.73
CA GLU A 591 -12.89 11.42 -0.61
C GLU A 591 -12.47 12.85 -0.30
N ILE A 592 -12.35 13.17 0.98
CA ILE A 592 -11.81 14.44 1.46
C ILE A 592 -10.49 14.17 2.16
N ILE A 593 -9.42 14.76 1.66
CA ILE A 593 -8.05 14.60 2.15
C ILE A 593 -7.56 15.99 2.58
N ALA A 594 -7.04 16.11 3.78
CA ALA A 594 -6.59 17.41 4.28
C ALA A 594 -5.21 17.31 4.95
N PHE A 595 -4.39 18.35 4.74
CA PHE A 595 -3.09 18.50 5.38
C PHE A 595 -3.04 19.79 6.18
N LYS A 596 -2.54 19.69 7.40
CA LYS A 596 -2.33 20.83 8.30
C LYS A 596 -0.91 21.36 8.15
N ASN A 597 -0.80 22.60 7.75
CA ASN A 597 0.44 23.37 7.73
C ASN A 597 0.48 24.37 8.91
N PRO A 598 1.60 25.04 9.22
CA PRO A 598 1.69 25.98 10.33
C PRO A 598 0.62 27.08 10.32
N ASN A 599 0.29 27.64 9.17
CA ASN A 599 -0.63 28.78 9.01
C ASN A 599 -1.79 28.49 8.04
N SER A 600 -1.98 27.26 7.62
CA SER A 600 -3.03 26.91 6.66
C SER A 600 -3.41 25.44 6.73
N ILE A 601 -4.57 25.15 6.17
CA ILE A 601 -5.01 23.79 5.87
C ILE A 601 -5.22 23.71 4.36
N THR A 602 -4.58 22.74 3.69
CA THR A 602 -4.93 22.36 2.33
C THR A 602 -5.93 21.22 2.40
N LEU A 603 -7.02 21.31 1.64
CA LEU A 603 -8.08 20.31 1.58
C LEU A 603 -8.35 19.95 0.12
N SER A 604 -8.24 18.69 -0.19
CA SER A 604 -8.54 18.12 -1.49
C SER A 604 -9.84 17.34 -1.45
N ALA A 605 -10.72 17.55 -2.43
CA ALA A 605 -11.88 16.72 -2.71
C ALA A 605 -11.62 15.93 -3.99
N VAL A 606 -11.76 14.60 -3.94
CA VAL A 606 -11.50 13.70 -5.07
C VAL A 606 -12.69 12.78 -5.26
N TYR A 607 -13.21 12.68 -6.50
CA TYR A 607 -14.23 11.70 -6.85
C TYR A 607 -13.57 10.38 -7.25
N ILE A 608 -13.61 9.39 -6.39
CA ILE A 608 -12.97 8.09 -6.58
C ILE A 608 -13.95 7.14 -7.29
N THR A 609 -13.57 6.71 -8.50
CA THR A 609 -14.34 5.74 -9.30
C THR A 609 -13.40 4.92 -10.19
N ASP A 610 -13.70 3.64 -10.35
CA ASP A 610 -13.03 2.77 -11.34
C ASP A 610 -13.80 2.73 -12.69
N ALA A 611 -14.85 3.53 -12.85
CA ALA A 611 -15.55 3.70 -14.12
C ALA A 611 -14.66 4.39 -15.17
N GLU A 612 -14.97 4.19 -16.45
CA GLU A 612 -14.21 4.80 -17.56
C GLU A 612 -14.37 6.31 -17.59
N ASP A 613 -15.58 6.79 -17.31
CA ASP A 613 -15.93 8.20 -17.30
C ASP A 613 -16.30 8.66 -15.89
N THR A 614 -15.97 9.88 -15.55
CA THR A 614 -16.33 10.50 -14.29
C THR A 614 -17.63 11.29 -14.40
N GLU A 615 -18.39 11.32 -13.30
CA GLU A 615 -19.63 12.08 -13.20
C GLU A 615 -19.39 13.37 -12.41
N ILE A 616 -19.92 14.50 -12.89
CA ILE A 616 -19.85 15.77 -12.17
C ILE A 616 -20.72 15.69 -10.90
N GLN A 617 -20.11 15.88 -9.77
CA GLN A 617 -20.78 15.93 -8.47
C GLN A 617 -21.31 17.34 -8.22
N SER A 618 -22.56 17.42 -7.76
CA SER A 618 -23.15 18.71 -7.35
C SER A 618 -22.36 19.33 -6.19
N PRO A 619 -22.34 20.68 -6.06
CA PRO A 619 -21.70 21.35 -4.94
C PRO A 619 -22.21 20.85 -3.58
N PHE A 620 -21.30 20.56 -2.68
CA PHE A 620 -21.60 20.02 -1.36
C PHE A 620 -20.94 20.81 -0.22
N GLU A 621 -21.49 20.69 0.97
CA GLU A 621 -20.97 21.32 2.17
C GLU A 621 -19.78 20.54 2.72
N VAL A 622 -18.70 21.26 3.04
CA VAL A 622 -17.53 20.76 3.74
C VAL A 622 -17.41 21.47 5.08
N ARG A 623 -17.08 20.71 6.14
CA ARG A 623 -16.81 21.23 7.48
C ARG A 623 -15.43 20.81 7.95
N VAL A 624 -14.65 21.76 8.40
CA VAL A 624 -13.27 21.57 8.87
C VAL A 624 -13.16 22.15 10.28
N LYS A 625 -12.63 21.38 11.23
CA LYS A 625 -12.33 21.89 12.58
C LYS A 625 -11.11 22.80 12.50
N ALA A 626 -11.36 24.08 12.60
CA ALA A 626 -10.35 25.14 12.59
C ALA A 626 -10.90 26.39 13.25
N ASP A 627 -10.03 27.12 13.93
CA ASP A 627 -10.33 28.40 14.56
C ASP A 627 -9.64 29.53 13.80
N ASN A 628 -10.24 30.72 13.81
CA ASN A 628 -9.66 31.96 13.26
C ASN A 628 -9.30 31.90 11.76
N VAL A 629 -10.06 31.16 10.96
CA VAL A 629 -9.85 31.13 9.51
C VAL A 629 -10.15 32.47 8.90
N LYS A 630 -9.20 33.01 8.14
CA LYS A 630 -9.24 34.33 7.50
C LYS A 630 -9.82 34.26 6.09
N SER A 631 -9.50 33.19 5.35
CA SER A 631 -9.98 32.98 3.98
C SER A 631 -10.11 31.51 3.66
N VAL A 632 -10.98 31.19 2.71
CA VAL A 632 -11.08 29.90 2.05
C VAL A 632 -10.97 30.17 0.56
N THR A 633 -9.99 29.55 -0.10
CA THR A 633 -9.66 29.84 -1.51
C THR A 633 -9.62 28.55 -2.32
N LEU A 634 -10.30 28.55 -3.48
CA LEU A 634 -10.20 27.45 -4.46
C LEU A 634 -8.91 27.60 -5.27
N LEU A 635 -8.07 26.57 -5.27
CA LEU A 635 -6.81 26.51 -5.98
C LEU A 635 -6.96 25.83 -7.36
N PRO A 636 -6.11 26.12 -8.33
CA PRO A 636 -5.05 27.15 -8.32
C PRO A 636 -5.56 28.55 -8.72
N LEU A 637 -6.87 28.70 -8.92
CA LEU A 637 -7.49 29.91 -9.47
C LEU A 637 -7.41 31.12 -8.52
N GLY A 638 -7.23 30.90 -7.22
CA GLY A 638 -7.26 31.94 -6.21
C GLY A 638 -8.67 32.48 -5.94
N GLU A 639 -9.72 31.76 -6.31
CA GLU A 639 -11.11 32.19 -6.12
C GLU A 639 -11.50 32.08 -4.66
N GLU A 640 -11.94 33.18 -4.05
CA GLU A 640 -12.41 33.20 -2.67
C GLU A 640 -13.79 32.54 -2.54
N MET A 641 -13.92 31.69 -1.52
CA MET A 641 -15.15 30.99 -1.19
C MET A 641 -15.81 31.61 0.04
N SER A 642 -17.13 31.81 -0.02
CA SER A 642 -17.90 32.20 1.15
C SER A 642 -17.92 31.08 2.19
N PHE A 643 -17.69 31.40 3.46
CA PHE A 643 -17.69 30.45 4.55
C PHE A 643 -18.34 31.01 5.82
N THR A 644 -18.64 30.10 6.74
CA THR A 644 -19.12 30.46 8.09
C THR A 644 -18.24 29.79 9.14
N GLN A 645 -18.08 30.43 10.33
CA GLN A 645 -17.37 29.84 11.45
C GLN A 645 -18.31 29.71 12.63
N LYS A 646 -18.51 28.51 13.14
CA LYS A 646 -19.35 28.21 14.29
C LYS A 646 -18.87 26.95 15.02
N ASP A 647 -18.90 27.01 16.36
CA ASP A 647 -18.59 25.86 17.24
C ASP A 647 -17.24 25.20 16.94
N GLY A 648 -16.20 26.01 16.62
CA GLY A 648 -14.85 25.53 16.28
C GLY A 648 -14.75 24.87 14.90
N TYR A 649 -15.74 25.08 14.01
CA TYR A 649 -15.73 24.59 12.64
C TYR A 649 -15.90 25.71 11.64
N VAL A 650 -15.16 25.62 10.55
CA VAL A 650 -15.39 26.36 9.31
C VAL A 650 -16.25 25.53 8.39
N THR A 651 -17.26 26.14 7.80
CA THR A 651 -18.18 25.49 6.87
C THR A 651 -18.24 26.30 5.57
N PHE A 652 -18.01 25.65 4.45
CA PHE A 652 -18.13 26.25 3.11
C PHE A 652 -18.76 25.25 2.13
N LYS A 653 -19.20 25.77 0.98
CA LYS A 653 -19.76 24.97 -0.11
C LYS A 653 -18.78 24.89 -1.26
N THR A 654 -18.53 23.68 -1.79
CA THR A 654 -17.62 23.47 -2.93
C THR A 654 -18.22 23.99 -4.24
N LYS A 655 -17.40 24.07 -5.27
CA LYS A 655 -17.87 24.12 -6.66
C LYS A 655 -18.38 22.73 -7.10
N PRO A 656 -19.03 22.61 -8.28
CA PRO A 656 -19.27 21.30 -8.88
C PRO A 656 -17.95 20.56 -9.06
N LEU A 657 -17.85 19.35 -8.51
CA LEU A 657 -16.62 18.55 -8.56
C LEU A 657 -16.69 17.57 -9.73
N ASN A 658 -15.72 17.65 -10.64
CA ASN A 658 -15.54 16.61 -11.65
C ASN A 658 -14.64 15.49 -11.11
N ILE A 659 -13.33 15.67 -11.12
CA ILE A 659 -12.35 14.69 -10.61
C ILE A 659 -11.74 15.19 -9.31
N PHE A 660 -11.31 16.44 -9.27
CA PHE A 660 -10.47 16.98 -8.21
C PHE A 660 -10.65 18.48 -8.03
N ASP A 661 -10.74 18.93 -6.78
CA ASP A 661 -10.59 20.32 -6.37
C ASP A 661 -9.68 20.38 -5.14
N MET A 662 -8.90 21.46 -5.04
CA MET A 662 -8.11 21.76 -3.84
C MET A 662 -8.48 23.11 -3.28
N TYR A 663 -8.69 23.19 -1.96
CA TYR A 663 -9.01 24.39 -1.23
C TYR A 663 -7.91 24.70 -0.22
N LYS A 664 -7.58 25.97 -0.04
CA LYS A 664 -6.67 26.45 1.01
C LYS A 664 -7.46 27.27 2.00
N LEU A 665 -7.36 26.91 3.28
CA LEU A 665 -7.88 27.67 4.42
C LEU A 665 -6.70 28.37 5.07
N GLU A 666 -6.68 29.69 5.17
CA GLU A 666 -5.67 30.45 5.93
C GLU A 666 -6.15 30.65 7.36
N VAL A 667 -5.31 30.28 8.33
CA VAL A 667 -5.63 30.26 9.76
C VAL A 667 -4.91 31.40 10.49
#